data_dd5567edd89de8edef17e2943392352e
#
_entry.id   dd5567edd89de8edef17e2943392352e
#
_cell.length_a   1.000
_cell.length_b   1.000
_cell.length_c   1.000
_cell.angle_alpha   90.00
_cell.angle_beta   90.00
_cell.angle_gamma   90.00
#
_symmetry.space_group_name_H-M   'P 1'
#
loop_
_entity.id
_entity.type
_entity.pdbx_description
1 polymer ?
#
loop_
_entity_poly.entity_id
_entity_poly.type
_entity_poly.pdbx_seq_one_letter_code
_entity_poly.pdbx_strand_id
1 'polypeptide(L)'
;MDPIKNFLECDISAYSLEDKITYLNKVESFLSRQDKFYYQDNYSAINDSDYDKLKKHHTQVLQKYPFLIKESKYSESIGFMPSEKFSKVKHKIPMLSLSNIFDESDLDDFYEKIRKYLNLNLDSTLEIVSEPKIDGLSASLLYKEGVLTVGATRGDGTLGEDVTENIKTISNIPKIIESKDVPEILEVRGEIYMNKSDFINLNERMLQNGKQTYVNPRNTASGSLRQIDPNITRSRKLNFFAYTWGEISNHNFKSHFEVISKFKEWGFAVNPYTKINRSKNELIESYSELDSIRSSLDYDIDGVVYKINSLHLQDRLGFISRSPRWAVAHKFEAEKAKTKIIDIDIQVGRTGALTPVAKLEPINIGGVVVRNATLHNEDFISGIDSDGNQIRNGSDIRIGDTVEVIRSGDVIPKVIGVDISKRLPNSQKYEFPKLCPICNSPAIREINPSTGRFSSVRRCTGDFYCLSQELGRLEFFVSRDAMNIEGFGGKSMKLFYDKGFIKRPNDIFTLQSKQGLGLIDILSLDGWGITSMSNLFSSIDEKRQITLDRFIYSLGIRHIGINTAKIISKNLKSMGNLISLIDNLNSEYNSYLESFLENDGIGEVVIKSFLDFLSIDHNAAVVKNLNDQLDILDFVIEQKLDSKISGLSIVFTGKFDSMSRAEAKDKAERMGAKVLSSISNKTDLLVAGEESGSKLTKAKDLNIKIIDENDWLNLLN
;
A
#
# COMPACT_ATOMS: atom_id res chain seq x y z
N MET A 1 -2.85 -21.42 -7.98
CA MET A 1 -3.40 -20.30 -8.79
C MET A 1 -2.80 -19.01 -8.28
N ASP A 2 -2.38 -18.15 -9.19
CA ASP A 2 -1.97 -16.80 -8.82
C ASP A 2 -3.18 -16.10 -8.18
N PRO A 3 -3.12 -15.69 -6.89
CA PRO A 3 -4.25 -15.03 -6.24
C PRO A 3 -4.74 -13.83 -7.04
N ILE A 4 -3.83 -13.18 -7.77
CA ILE A 4 -4.11 -12.01 -8.59
C ILE A 4 -4.88 -12.41 -9.84
N LYS A 5 -4.45 -13.47 -10.51
CA LYS A 5 -5.16 -13.99 -11.70
C LYS A 5 -6.57 -14.45 -11.33
N ASN A 6 -6.72 -15.10 -10.15
CA ASN A 6 -8.04 -15.46 -9.63
C ASN A 6 -8.92 -14.23 -9.36
N PHE A 7 -8.33 -13.14 -8.85
CA PHE A 7 -9.07 -11.90 -8.66
C PHE A 7 -9.39 -11.22 -10.00
N LEU A 8 -8.47 -11.23 -10.96
CA LEU A 8 -8.65 -10.56 -12.24
C LEU A 8 -9.61 -11.30 -13.19
N GLU A 9 -9.63 -12.64 -13.14
CA GLU A 9 -10.47 -13.49 -14.01
C GLU A 9 -11.79 -13.90 -13.36
N CYS A 10 -12.03 -13.55 -12.09
CA CYS A 10 -13.25 -13.94 -11.38
C CYS A 10 -14.45 -13.12 -11.85
N ASP A 11 -15.39 -13.76 -12.54
CA ASP A 11 -16.66 -13.12 -12.86
C ASP A 11 -17.62 -13.21 -11.68
N ILE A 12 -17.74 -12.10 -10.95
CA ILE A 12 -18.62 -11.96 -9.80
C ILE A 12 -20.06 -11.55 -10.18
N SER A 13 -20.42 -11.55 -11.45
CA SER A 13 -21.74 -11.10 -11.90
C SER A 13 -22.87 -11.94 -11.32
N ALA A 14 -22.67 -13.26 -11.22
CA ALA A 14 -23.62 -14.23 -10.69
C ALA A 14 -23.58 -14.39 -9.16
N TYR A 15 -22.65 -13.74 -8.46
CA TYR A 15 -22.51 -13.85 -7.01
C TYR A 15 -23.66 -13.17 -6.26
N SER A 16 -24.03 -13.74 -5.11
CA SER A 16 -24.94 -13.08 -4.16
C SER A 16 -24.32 -11.75 -3.66
N LEU A 17 -25.11 -10.92 -3.01
CA LEU A 17 -24.61 -9.68 -2.40
C LEU A 17 -23.49 -9.98 -1.39
N GLU A 18 -23.68 -10.99 -0.57
CA GLU A 18 -22.74 -11.42 0.47
C GLU A 18 -21.44 -11.98 -0.11
N ASP A 19 -21.54 -12.76 -1.20
CA ASP A 19 -20.36 -13.27 -1.91
C ASP A 19 -19.58 -12.15 -2.61
N LYS A 20 -20.25 -11.12 -3.13
CA LYS A 20 -19.60 -9.94 -3.72
C LYS A 20 -18.85 -9.14 -2.66
N ILE A 21 -19.43 -8.94 -1.47
CA ILE A 21 -18.77 -8.29 -0.34
C ILE A 21 -17.57 -9.12 0.12
N THR A 22 -17.74 -10.42 0.24
CA THR A 22 -16.67 -11.35 0.60
C THR A 22 -15.53 -11.31 -0.41
N TYR A 23 -15.85 -11.26 -1.69
CA TYR A 23 -14.86 -11.11 -2.77
C TYR A 23 -14.11 -9.79 -2.66
N LEU A 24 -14.83 -8.66 -2.50
CA LEU A 24 -14.22 -7.34 -2.33
C LEU A 24 -13.25 -7.31 -1.15
N ASN A 25 -13.68 -7.81 0.00
CA ASN A 25 -12.84 -7.87 1.20
C ASN A 25 -11.56 -8.70 1.00
N LYS A 26 -11.62 -9.77 0.21
CA LYS A 26 -10.42 -10.56 -0.14
C LYS A 26 -9.45 -9.75 -1.00
N VAL A 27 -9.94 -9.07 -2.02
CA VAL A 27 -9.13 -8.21 -2.89
C VAL A 27 -8.48 -7.08 -2.07
N GLU A 28 -9.25 -6.43 -1.21
CA GLU A 28 -8.78 -5.33 -0.36
C GLU A 28 -7.76 -5.76 0.69
N SER A 29 -8.00 -6.90 1.33
CA SER A 29 -7.05 -7.47 2.29
C SER A 29 -5.73 -7.84 1.61
N PHE A 30 -5.80 -8.32 0.38
CA PHE A 30 -4.61 -8.63 -0.40
C PHE A 30 -3.87 -7.35 -0.79
N LEU A 31 -4.56 -6.32 -1.30
CA LEU A 31 -3.99 -5.03 -1.66
C LEU A 31 -3.34 -4.34 -0.44
N SER A 32 -4.04 -4.26 0.69
CA SER A 32 -3.51 -3.67 1.92
C SER A 32 -2.24 -4.36 2.43
N ARG A 33 -2.17 -5.68 2.24
CA ARG A 33 -0.96 -6.43 2.58
C ARG A 33 0.21 -6.10 1.64
N GLN A 34 -0.07 -5.86 0.36
CA GLN A 34 0.98 -5.47 -0.60
C GLN A 34 1.46 -4.04 -0.36
N ASP A 35 0.55 -3.10 -0.04
CA ASP A 35 0.90 -1.74 0.38
C ASP A 35 1.90 -1.76 1.53
N LYS A 36 1.67 -2.64 2.49
CA LYS A 36 2.58 -2.82 3.61
C LYS A 36 3.97 -3.26 3.18
N PHE A 37 4.06 -4.31 2.41
CA PHE A 37 5.35 -4.81 1.95
C PHE A 37 6.10 -3.76 1.12
N TYR A 38 5.40 -3.06 0.24
CA TYR A 38 6.00 -2.06 -0.65
C TYR A 38 6.52 -0.82 0.10
N TYR A 39 5.71 -0.27 1.01
CA TYR A 39 6.03 1.00 1.65
C TYR A 39 6.76 0.88 3.00
N GLN A 40 6.68 -0.27 3.69
CA GLN A 40 7.32 -0.44 5.01
C GLN A 40 8.55 -1.31 5.00
N ASP A 41 8.44 -2.48 4.39
CA ASP A 41 9.48 -3.49 4.50
C ASP A 41 10.53 -3.31 3.39
N ASN A 42 10.37 -2.30 2.50
CA ASN A 42 11.13 -2.13 1.26
C ASN A 42 11.17 -3.47 0.48
N TYR A 43 10.09 -4.23 0.57
CA TYR A 43 9.93 -5.55 0.00
C TYR A 43 8.56 -5.64 -0.66
N SER A 44 8.46 -5.96 -1.94
CA SER A 44 7.22 -6.19 -2.64
C SER A 44 6.97 -7.69 -2.79
N ALA A 45 5.87 -8.18 -2.25
CA ALA A 45 5.48 -9.59 -2.36
C ALA A 45 4.83 -9.93 -3.71
N ILE A 46 4.40 -8.91 -4.44
CA ILE A 46 3.92 -8.99 -5.82
C ILE A 46 4.57 -7.88 -6.65
N ASN A 47 4.54 -8.03 -7.95
CA ASN A 47 5.06 -7.00 -8.83
C ASN A 47 4.13 -5.79 -8.92
N ASP A 48 4.67 -4.61 -9.22
CA ASP A 48 3.89 -3.38 -9.35
C ASP A 48 2.82 -3.51 -10.46
N SER A 49 3.12 -4.18 -11.58
CA SER A 49 2.16 -4.40 -12.66
C SER A 49 0.96 -5.23 -12.19
N ASP A 50 1.17 -6.30 -11.43
CA ASP A 50 0.07 -7.13 -10.92
C ASP A 50 -0.65 -6.46 -9.74
N TYR A 51 0.09 -5.74 -8.89
CA TYR A 51 -0.47 -4.88 -7.86
C TYR A 51 -1.37 -3.81 -8.47
N ASP A 52 -0.91 -3.15 -9.51
CA ASP A 52 -1.63 -2.11 -10.20
C ASP A 52 -2.84 -2.66 -10.99
N LYS A 53 -2.70 -3.83 -11.64
CA LYS A 53 -3.84 -4.53 -12.27
C LYS A 53 -4.90 -4.90 -11.24
N LEU A 54 -4.49 -5.35 -10.06
CA LEU A 54 -5.41 -5.68 -8.98
C LEU A 54 -6.09 -4.43 -8.40
N LYS A 55 -5.37 -3.31 -8.28
CA LYS A 55 -5.96 -2.00 -7.93
C LYS A 55 -6.97 -1.55 -8.97
N LYS A 56 -6.63 -1.68 -10.26
CA LYS A 56 -7.55 -1.38 -11.37
C LYS A 56 -8.79 -2.26 -11.30
N HIS A 57 -8.61 -3.56 -11.10
CA HIS A 57 -9.71 -4.52 -10.96
C HIS A 57 -10.60 -4.18 -9.76
N HIS A 58 -10.03 -3.87 -8.60
CA HIS A 58 -10.76 -3.39 -7.41
C HIS A 58 -11.61 -2.16 -7.75
N THR A 59 -11.02 -1.17 -8.43
CA THR A 59 -11.74 0.04 -8.88
C THR A 59 -12.88 -0.29 -9.84
N GLN A 60 -12.65 -1.21 -10.80
CA GLN A 60 -13.68 -1.65 -11.74
C GLN A 60 -14.84 -2.39 -11.05
N VAL A 61 -14.54 -3.21 -10.05
CA VAL A 61 -15.56 -3.89 -9.21
C VAL A 61 -16.41 -2.86 -8.48
N LEU A 62 -15.82 -1.85 -7.87
CA LEU A 62 -16.55 -0.79 -7.19
C LEU A 62 -17.38 0.07 -8.16
N GLN A 63 -16.88 0.34 -9.36
CA GLN A 63 -17.63 1.05 -10.40
C GLN A 63 -18.81 0.25 -10.96
N LYS A 64 -18.61 -1.07 -11.17
CA LYS A 64 -19.66 -1.97 -11.67
C LYS A 64 -20.74 -2.25 -10.61
N TYR A 65 -20.36 -2.23 -9.33
CA TYR A 65 -21.25 -2.49 -8.20
C TYR A 65 -21.17 -1.36 -7.16
N PRO A 66 -21.78 -0.19 -7.42
CA PRO A 66 -21.63 1.00 -6.56
C PRO A 66 -22.05 0.81 -5.10
N PHE A 67 -22.94 -0.15 -4.81
CA PHE A 67 -23.33 -0.48 -3.45
C PHE A 67 -22.16 -1.03 -2.61
N LEU A 68 -21.14 -1.62 -3.25
CA LEU A 68 -19.93 -2.12 -2.59
C LEU A 68 -19.00 -0.99 -2.11
N ILE A 69 -19.17 0.25 -2.60
CA ILE A 69 -18.35 1.40 -2.18
C ILE A 69 -18.47 1.63 -0.67
N LYS A 70 -19.66 1.38 -0.10
CA LYS A 70 -19.88 1.51 1.35
C LYS A 70 -19.18 0.43 2.16
N GLU A 71 -18.91 -0.70 1.55
CA GLU A 71 -18.25 -1.86 2.13
C GLU A 71 -16.74 -1.84 1.90
N SER A 72 -16.26 -1.00 0.95
CA SER A 72 -14.84 -0.85 0.65
C SER A 72 -14.12 -0.10 1.77
N LYS A 73 -13.11 -0.75 2.32
CA LYS A 73 -12.27 -0.23 3.42
C LYS A 73 -10.86 0.10 2.97
N TYR A 74 -10.53 -0.24 1.73
CA TYR A 74 -9.20 -0.02 1.16
C TYR A 74 -8.93 1.45 0.84
N SER A 75 -9.94 2.31 0.83
CA SER A 75 -9.85 3.71 0.42
C SER A 75 -9.24 4.67 1.46
N GLU A 76 -8.92 4.24 2.67
CA GLU A 76 -8.65 5.17 3.79
C GLU A 76 -7.19 5.46 4.12
N SER A 77 -6.18 4.77 3.54
CA SER A 77 -4.76 5.04 3.85
C SER A 77 -3.89 5.15 2.61
N ILE A 78 -3.17 6.26 2.45
CA ILE A 78 -2.14 6.45 1.44
C ILE A 78 -0.79 6.45 2.14
N GLY A 79 0.11 5.52 1.77
CA GLY A 79 1.46 5.47 2.33
C GLY A 79 1.50 5.07 3.81
N PHE A 80 2.68 5.20 4.42
CA PHE A 80 2.95 4.72 5.76
C PHE A 80 3.20 5.83 6.77
N MET A 81 2.82 5.57 8.05
CA MET A 81 3.19 6.45 9.14
C MET A 81 4.72 6.61 9.22
N PRO A 82 5.24 7.85 9.42
CA PRO A 82 6.66 8.13 9.56
C PRO A 82 7.29 7.39 10.75
N SER A 83 8.58 7.04 10.64
CA SER A 83 9.30 6.39 11.75
C SER A 83 9.50 7.36 12.92
N GLU A 84 9.60 6.85 14.13
CA GLU A 84 9.75 7.67 15.35
C GLU A 84 11.16 8.26 15.50
N LYS A 85 12.11 7.90 14.63
CA LYS A 85 13.49 8.43 14.63
C LYS A 85 13.58 9.88 14.16
N PHE A 86 12.58 10.34 13.43
CA PHE A 86 12.48 11.68 12.90
C PHE A 86 11.21 12.36 13.40
N SER A 87 11.29 13.65 13.67
CA SER A 87 10.10 14.44 13.96
C SER A 87 9.10 14.34 12.80
N LYS A 88 7.81 14.47 13.12
CA LYS A 88 6.73 14.34 12.14
C LYS A 88 6.35 15.71 11.58
N VAL A 89 6.20 15.77 10.26
CA VAL A 89 5.72 16.96 9.54
C VAL A 89 4.37 16.66 8.94
N LYS A 90 3.35 17.45 9.27
CA LYS A 90 2.02 17.36 8.66
C LYS A 90 2.03 18.11 7.34
N HIS A 91 1.71 17.41 6.23
CA HIS A 91 1.51 18.05 4.94
C HIS A 91 0.22 18.88 4.96
N LYS A 92 0.31 20.16 4.60
CA LYS A 92 -0.87 21.04 4.53
C LYS A 92 -1.82 20.61 3.40
N ILE A 93 -1.24 20.23 2.27
CA ILE A 93 -1.95 19.57 1.15
C ILE A 93 -1.44 18.12 1.10
N PRO A 94 -2.31 17.09 1.17
CA PRO A 94 -1.87 15.70 1.15
C PRO A 94 -1.01 15.34 -0.07
N MET A 95 0.00 14.50 0.11
CA MET A 95 0.83 13.93 -0.96
C MET A 95 0.20 12.64 -1.47
N LEU A 96 -0.66 12.75 -2.45
CA LEU A 96 -1.45 11.65 -3.00
C LEU A 96 -0.63 10.73 -3.92
N SER A 97 -1.12 9.51 -4.14
CA SER A 97 -0.60 8.61 -5.16
C SER A 97 -1.27 8.90 -6.52
N LEU A 98 -0.75 8.27 -7.58
CA LEU A 98 -1.34 8.32 -8.91
C LEU A 98 -2.08 7.01 -9.21
N SER A 99 -3.15 7.09 -9.97
CA SER A 99 -3.74 5.92 -10.61
C SER A 99 -2.80 5.42 -11.72
N ASN A 100 -2.79 4.12 -11.99
CA ASN A 100 -1.93 3.55 -13.01
C ASN A 100 -2.73 3.10 -14.23
N ILE A 101 -2.09 3.18 -15.40
CA ILE A 101 -2.53 2.61 -16.67
C ILE A 101 -1.39 1.79 -17.25
N PHE A 102 -1.73 0.79 -18.09
CA PHE A 102 -0.76 -0.19 -18.58
C PHE A 102 -0.76 -0.34 -20.10
N ASP A 103 -1.84 0.07 -20.75
CA ASP A 103 -2.01 -0.08 -22.19
C ASP A 103 -2.75 1.13 -22.78
N GLU A 104 -2.85 1.13 -24.13
CA GLU A 104 -3.51 2.21 -24.86
C GLU A 104 -5.01 2.30 -24.59
N SER A 105 -5.67 1.17 -24.29
CA SER A 105 -7.10 1.17 -23.94
C SER A 105 -7.34 1.90 -22.60
N ASP A 106 -6.43 1.71 -21.65
CA ASP A 106 -6.47 2.43 -20.38
C ASP A 106 -6.26 3.93 -20.57
N LEU A 107 -5.40 4.33 -21.53
CA LEU A 107 -5.16 5.71 -21.88
C LEU A 107 -6.41 6.34 -22.54
N ASP A 108 -7.10 5.58 -23.40
CA ASP A 108 -8.39 5.99 -23.98
C ASP A 108 -9.43 6.25 -22.89
N ASP A 109 -9.55 5.29 -21.99
CA ASP A 109 -10.44 5.38 -20.83
C ASP A 109 -10.17 6.64 -19.96
N PHE A 110 -8.89 6.94 -19.73
CA PHE A 110 -8.49 8.13 -18.98
C PHE A 110 -8.93 9.41 -19.72
N TYR A 111 -8.68 9.49 -21.03
CA TYR A 111 -9.02 10.61 -21.87
C TYR A 111 -10.55 10.84 -21.93
N GLU A 112 -11.31 9.76 -22.13
CA GLU A 112 -12.77 9.82 -22.20
C GLU A 112 -13.41 10.16 -20.86
N LYS A 113 -12.91 9.62 -19.74
CA LYS A 113 -13.39 9.95 -18.39
C LYS A 113 -13.24 11.43 -18.09
N ILE A 114 -12.10 12.04 -18.46
CA ILE A 114 -11.89 13.49 -18.30
C ILE A 114 -12.89 14.29 -19.12
N ARG A 115 -13.02 13.97 -20.43
CA ARG A 115 -13.95 14.68 -21.32
C ARG A 115 -15.39 14.59 -20.84
N LYS A 116 -15.82 13.39 -20.45
CA LYS A 116 -17.17 13.14 -19.94
C LYS A 116 -17.42 13.84 -18.59
N TYR A 117 -16.45 13.84 -17.71
CA TYR A 117 -16.56 14.50 -16.40
C TYR A 117 -16.71 16.02 -16.55
N LEU A 118 -15.88 16.63 -17.40
CA LEU A 118 -15.85 18.08 -17.65
C LEU A 118 -16.90 18.56 -18.66
N ASN A 119 -17.65 17.63 -19.29
CA ASN A 119 -18.60 17.91 -20.38
C ASN A 119 -17.93 18.66 -21.55
N LEU A 120 -16.73 18.23 -21.95
CA LEU A 120 -16.00 18.85 -23.05
C LEU A 120 -16.48 18.35 -24.41
N ASN A 121 -16.52 19.25 -25.41
CA ASN A 121 -16.81 18.90 -26.80
C ASN A 121 -15.67 17.98 -27.36
N LEU A 122 -16.00 17.11 -28.31
CA LEU A 122 -15.06 16.21 -28.95
C LEU A 122 -13.89 16.94 -29.62
N ASP A 123 -14.13 18.12 -30.18
CA ASP A 123 -13.15 18.94 -30.90
C ASP A 123 -12.25 19.79 -29.97
N SER A 124 -12.55 19.86 -28.68
CA SER A 124 -11.73 20.65 -27.76
C SER A 124 -10.38 20.02 -27.53
N THR A 125 -9.30 20.78 -27.77
CA THR A 125 -7.93 20.33 -27.51
C THR A 125 -7.69 20.26 -26.01
N LEU A 126 -7.16 19.14 -25.54
CA LEU A 126 -6.79 18.93 -24.16
C LEU A 126 -5.25 18.84 -24.06
N GLU A 127 -4.63 19.87 -23.54
CA GLU A 127 -3.18 19.86 -23.31
C GLU A 127 -2.83 18.99 -22.10
N ILE A 128 -1.92 18.05 -22.28
CA ILE A 128 -1.45 17.14 -21.26
C ILE A 128 0.08 17.21 -21.20
N VAL A 129 0.62 17.41 -20.00
CA VAL A 129 2.05 17.33 -19.73
C VAL A 129 2.44 15.87 -19.52
N SER A 130 3.43 15.38 -20.26
CA SER A 130 4.10 14.10 -20.01
C SER A 130 5.44 14.33 -19.35
N GLU A 131 5.76 13.53 -18.36
CA GLU A 131 7.05 13.55 -17.66
C GLU A 131 7.49 12.14 -17.29
N PRO A 132 8.82 11.83 -17.26
CA PRO A 132 9.30 10.55 -16.79
C PRO A 132 8.87 10.29 -15.34
N LYS A 133 8.39 9.10 -15.07
CA LYS A 133 8.11 8.63 -13.71
C LYS A 133 9.43 8.13 -13.09
N ILE A 134 10.06 8.99 -12.31
CA ILE A 134 11.34 8.67 -11.66
C ILE A 134 11.10 7.61 -10.58
N ASP A 135 11.97 6.60 -10.55
CA ASP A 135 11.94 5.57 -9.53
C ASP A 135 12.84 5.94 -8.34
N GLY A 136 12.25 6.63 -7.38
CA GLY A 136 12.93 7.19 -6.22
C GLY A 136 12.05 7.27 -4.98
N LEU A 137 12.24 8.35 -4.21
CA LEU A 137 11.51 8.65 -2.99
C LEU A 137 10.93 10.06 -3.09
N SER A 138 9.61 10.18 -3.01
CA SER A 138 8.93 11.48 -3.05
C SER A 138 9.25 12.30 -1.81
N ALA A 139 9.55 13.58 -2.00
CA ALA A 139 9.85 14.55 -0.96
C ALA A 139 9.11 15.87 -1.19
N SER A 140 8.83 16.56 -0.09
CA SER A 140 8.27 17.91 -0.02
C SER A 140 9.29 18.85 0.56
N LEU A 141 9.50 19.99 -0.11
CA LEU A 141 10.47 21.04 0.23
C LEU A 141 9.71 22.35 0.46
N LEU A 142 9.61 22.79 1.71
CA LEU A 142 8.93 24.04 2.07
C LEU A 142 9.93 25.19 2.16
N TYR A 143 9.72 26.19 1.34
CA TYR A 143 10.45 27.44 1.36
C TYR A 143 9.58 28.56 1.95
N LYS A 144 10.19 29.40 2.79
CA LYS A 144 9.60 30.64 3.27
C LYS A 144 10.54 31.78 2.86
N GLU A 145 9.99 32.76 2.18
CA GLU A 145 10.79 33.91 1.68
C GLU A 145 12.04 33.44 0.91
N GLY A 146 11.91 32.39 0.10
CA GLY A 146 13.00 31.80 -0.69
C GLY A 146 13.99 30.93 0.09
N VAL A 147 13.85 30.76 1.41
CA VAL A 147 14.76 29.93 2.23
C VAL A 147 14.14 28.57 2.53
N LEU A 148 14.89 27.49 2.30
CA LEU A 148 14.47 26.13 2.63
C LEU A 148 14.34 25.95 4.16
N THR A 149 13.10 25.83 4.65
CA THR A 149 12.79 25.73 6.08
C THR A 149 12.51 24.31 6.52
N VAL A 150 11.75 23.52 5.71
CA VAL A 150 11.39 22.14 6.03
C VAL A 150 11.55 21.26 4.79
N GLY A 151 12.16 20.11 4.98
CA GLY A 151 12.22 19.03 4.01
C GLY A 151 11.62 17.76 4.60
N ALA A 152 10.57 17.20 3.99
CA ALA A 152 9.86 16.06 4.53
C ALA A 152 9.69 14.93 3.51
N THR A 153 9.68 13.68 3.97
CA THR A 153 9.27 12.54 3.16
C THR A 153 7.75 12.55 2.96
N ARG A 154 7.25 11.83 1.95
CA ARG A 154 5.80 11.67 1.75
C ARG A 154 5.09 11.06 2.97
N GLY A 155 5.74 10.10 3.64
CA GLY A 155 5.12 9.34 4.73
C GLY A 155 3.87 8.58 4.28
N ASP A 156 2.77 8.76 5.03
CA ASP A 156 1.45 8.22 4.69
C ASP A 156 0.63 9.13 3.76
N GLY A 157 1.24 10.19 3.28
CA GLY A 157 0.62 11.23 2.47
C GLY A 157 0.07 12.40 3.30
N THR A 158 -0.19 12.22 4.58
CA THR A 158 -0.67 13.26 5.51
C THR A 158 0.44 13.68 6.48
N LEU A 159 1.21 12.70 6.97
CA LEU A 159 2.33 12.88 7.89
C LEU A 159 3.61 12.33 7.25
N GLY A 160 4.64 13.18 7.09
CA GLY A 160 5.98 12.81 6.64
C GLY A 160 6.99 12.78 7.77
N GLU A 161 8.21 12.33 7.48
CA GLU A 161 9.37 12.41 8.35
C GLU A 161 10.13 13.70 8.04
N ASP A 162 10.52 14.46 9.06
CA ASP A 162 11.40 15.61 8.91
C ASP A 162 12.83 15.14 8.59
N VAL A 163 13.25 15.37 7.37
CA VAL A 163 14.58 15.04 6.86
C VAL A 163 15.29 16.29 6.36
N THR A 164 14.98 17.45 6.92
CA THR A 164 15.45 18.76 6.49
C THR A 164 16.97 18.80 6.37
N GLU A 165 17.69 18.38 7.42
CA GLU A 165 19.15 18.43 7.43
C GLU A 165 19.78 17.47 6.40
N ASN A 166 19.14 16.32 6.14
CA ASN A 166 19.56 15.38 5.10
C ASN A 166 19.34 15.99 3.70
N ILE A 167 18.18 16.59 3.47
CA ILE A 167 17.84 17.26 2.20
C ILE A 167 18.80 18.41 1.91
N LYS A 168 19.21 19.21 2.90
CA LYS A 168 20.20 20.27 2.75
C LYS A 168 21.57 19.77 2.27
N THR A 169 21.84 18.47 2.36
CA THR A 169 23.09 17.88 1.83
C THR A 169 23.04 17.56 0.34
N ILE A 170 21.85 17.56 -0.27
CA ILE A 170 21.64 17.25 -1.69
C ILE A 170 22.03 18.49 -2.50
N SER A 171 23.00 18.33 -3.39
CA SER A 171 23.65 19.46 -4.07
C SER A 171 22.77 20.19 -5.07
N ASN A 172 21.84 19.51 -5.72
CA ASN A 172 20.94 20.08 -6.74
C ASN A 172 19.59 20.55 -6.16
N ILE A 173 19.49 20.70 -4.83
CA ILE A 173 18.37 21.36 -4.15
C ILE A 173 18.85 22.76 -3.70
N PRO A 174 18.24 23.85 -4.18
CA PRO A 174 18.56 25.20 -3.72
C PRO A 174 18.26 25.34 -2.22
N LYS A 175 19.22 25.81 -1.43
CA LYS A 175 18.98 26.17 -0.01
C LYS A 175 18.32 27.52 0.12
N ILE A 176 18.65 28.41 -0.80
CA ILE A 176 18.10 29.75 -0.96
C ILE A 176 17.77 29.92 -2.44
N ILE A 177 16.62 30.44 -2.74
CA ILE A 177 16.18 30.78 -4.09
C ILE A 177 16.44 32.26 -4.27
N GLU A 178 17.41 32.58 -5.12
CA GLU A 178 17.83 33.96 -5.43
C GLU A 178 16.97 34.53 -6.58
N SER A 179 15.70 34.79 -6.33
CA SER A 179 14.81 35.42 -7.30
C SER A 179 13.83 36.38 -6.61
N LYS A 180 13.48 37.48 -7.29
CA LYS A 180 12.57 38.52 -6.76
C LYS A 180 11.11 38.13 -6.83
N ASP A 181 10.75 37.13 -7.62
CA ASP A 181 9.39 36.65 -7.86
C ASP A 181 9.06 35.36 -7.13
N VAL A 182 9.86 34.97 -6.14
CA VAL A 182 9.58 33.81 -5.30
C VAL A 182 8.42 34.11 -4.38
N PRO A 183 7.40 33.22 -4.33
CA PRO A 183 6.31 33.33 -3.39
C PRO A 183 6.78 33.32 -1.93
N GLU A 184 6.10 34.04 -1.04
CA GLU A 184 6.38 34.03 0.40
C GLU A 184 6.39 32.62 0.97
N ILE A 185 5.39 31.77 0.53
CA ILE A 185 5.33 30.34 0.83
C ILE A 185 5.38 29.58 -0.49
N LEU A 186 6.34 28.65 -0.60
CA LEU A 186 6.51 27.79 -1.75
C LEU A 186 6.82 26.37 -1.26
N GLU A 187 5.91 25.41 -1.49
CA GLU A 187 6.16 24.00 -1.27
C GLU A 187 6.41 23.31 -2.61
N VAL A 188 7.68 22.95 -2.87
CA VAL A 188 8.08 22.19 -4.06
C VAL A 188 8.07 20.71 -3.73
N ARG A 189 7.47 19.91 -4.60
CA ARG A 189 7.44 18.44 -4.49
C ARG A 189 8.20 17.82 -5.64
N GLY A 190 8.93 16.76 -5.34
CA GLY A 190 9.76 16.09 -6.32
C GLY A 190 10.18 14.71 -5.88
N GLU A 191 11.01 14.07 -6.70
CA GLU A 191 11.56 12.75 -6.41
C GLU A 191 13.03 12.84 -6.10
N ILE A 192 13.43 12.29 -4.95
CA ILE A 192 14.84 12.08 -4.57
C ILE A 192 15.26 10.72 -5.10
N TYR A 193 16.37 10.68 -5.81
CA TYR A 193 16.86 9.46 -6.47
C TYR A 193 18.38 9.37 -6.39
N MET A 194 18.93 8.20 -6.73
CA MET A 194 20.36 7.95 -6.87
C MET A 194 20.67 7.59 -8.32
N ASN A 195 21.71 8.19 -8.89
CA ASN A 195 22.19 7.82 -10.20
C ASN A 195 22.72 6.38 -10.21
N LYS A 196 22.55 5.67 -11.33
CA LYS A 196 23.08 4.31 -11.52
C LYS A 196 24.58 4.25 -11.34
N SER A 197 25.30 5.23 -11.88
CA SER A 197 26.75 5.39 -11.73
C SER A 197 27.17 5.57 -10.26
N ASP A 198 26.47 6.39 -9.50
CA ASP A 198 26.75 6.60 -8.07
C ASP A 198 26.40 5.38 -7.22
N PHE A 199 25.35 4.64 -7.60
CA PHE A 199 24.98 3.37 -6.94
C PHE A 199 26.05 2.29 -7.14
N ILE A 200 26.59 2.14 -8.36
CA ILE A 200 27.68 1.21 -8.66
C ILE A 200 28.92 1.57 -7.84
N ASN A 201 29.33 2.84 -7.88
CA ASN A 201 30.48 3.34 -7.09
C ASN A 201 30.30 3.14 -5.58
N LEU A 202 29.08 3.28 -5.07
CA LEU A 202 28.77 3.02 -3.66
C LEU A 202 28.94 1.55 -3.33
N ASN A 203 28.42 0.64 -4.15
CA ASN A 203 28.53 -0.80 -3.94
C ASN A 203 29.97 -1.30 -4.03
N GLU A 204 30.79 -0.76 -4.93
CA GLU A 204 32.22 -1.06 -4.99
C GLU A 204 32.94 -0.67 -3.69
N ARG A 205 32.65 0.53 -3.15
CA ARG A 205 33.21 0.95 -1.84
C ARG A 205 32.72 0.07 -0.70
N MET A 206 31.48 -0.42 -0.73
CA MET A 206 30.95 -1.35 0.29
C MET A 206 31.71 -2.68 0.24
N LEU A 207 31.94 -3.24 -0.95
CA LEU A 207 32.73 -4.47 -1.16
C LEU A 207 34.17 -4.31 -0.67
N GLN A 208 34.84 -3.21 -1.03
CA GLN A 208 36.23 -2.93 -0.59
C GLN A 208 36.34 -2.85 0.93
N ASN A 209 35.28 -2.38 1.62
CA ASN A 209 35.24 -2.32 3.08
C ASN A 209 34.66 -3.59 3.75
N GLY A 210 34.49 -4.69 3.02
CA GLY A 210 33.94 -5.94 3.55
C GLY A 210 32.48 -5.87 4.00
N LYS A 211 31.72 -4.86 3.53
CA LYS A 211 30.31 -4.63 3.90
C LYS A 211 29.38 -5.21 2.84
N GLN A 212 28.15 -5.49 3.25
CA GLN A 212 27.11 -5.96 2.34
C GLN A 212 26.73 -4.87 1.34
N THR A 213 26.56 -5.25 0.06
CA THR A 213 26.13 -4.37 -1.01
C THR A 213 24.63 -4.06 -0.95
N TYR A 214 24.24 -2.94 -1.48
CA TYR A 214 22.84 -2.56 -1.66
C TYR A 214 22.21 -3.24 -2.88
N VAL A 215 20.90 -3.43 -2.85
CA VAL A 215 20.17 -4.23 -3.86
C VAL A 215 19.73 -3.40 -5.06
N ASN A 216 19.22 -2.18 -4.85
CA ASN A 216 18.76 -1.29 -5.92
C ASN A 216 18.93 0.20 -5.56
N PRO A 217 18.97 1.09 -6.58
CA PRO A 217 19.14 2.54 -6.38
C PRO A 217 18.02 3.18 -5.55
N ARG A 218 16.74 2.82 -5.79
CA ARG A 218 15.57 3.38 -5.09
C ARG A 218 15.61 3.13 -3.59
N ASN A 219 15.77 1.87 -3.17
CA ASN A 219 15.82 1.52 -1.74
C ASN A 219 17.07 2.10 -1.08
N THR A 220 18.19 2.18 -1.83
CA THR A 220 19.40 2.81 -1.38
C THR A 220 19.21 4.31 -1.18
N ALA A 221 18.52 4.99 -2.09
CA ALA A 221 18.18 6.41 -1.94
C ALA A 221 17.28 6.65 -0.72
N SER A 222 16.23 5.84 -0.55
CA SER A 222 15.32 5.91 0.60
C SER A 222 16.05 5.70 1.93
N GLY A 223 16.86 4.66 2.04
CA GLY A 223 17.68 4.39 3.24
C GLY A 223 18.76 5.44 3.48
N SER A 224 19.32 6.04 2.42
CA SER A 224 20.34 7.08 2.50
C SER A 224 19.77 8.43 2.94
N LEU A 225 18.55 8.76 2.55
CA LEU A 225 17.87 9.98 3.00
C LEU A 225 17.49 9.90 4.49
N ARG A 226 17.17 8.72 5.00
CA ARG A 226 16.74 8.47 6.37
C ARG A 226 17.89 8.14 7.33
N GLN A 227 19.05 8.75 7.15
CA GLN A 227 20.19 8.61 8.07
C GLN A 227 20.12 9.65 9.18
N ILE A 228 20.38 9.23 10.43
CA ILE A 228 20.43 10.15 11.58
C ILE A 228 21.56 11.16 11.41
N ASP A 229 22.70 10.73 10.89
CA ASP A 229 23.83 11.61 10.55
C ASP A 229 23.72 12.10 9.10
N PRO A 230 23.47 13.39 8.84
CA PRO A 230 23.38 13.95 7.50
C PRO A 230 24.66 13.82 6.68
N ASN A 231 25.83 13.63 7.31
CA ASN A 231 27.08 13.43 6.60
C ASN A 231 27.11 12.08 5.86
N ILE A 232 26.41 11.07 6.39
CA ILE A 232 26.21 9.80 5.68
C ILE A 232 25.39 10.05 4.42
N THR A 233 24.29 10.80 4.50
CA THR A 233 23.48 11.19 3.34
C THR A 233 24.32 11.93 2.30
N ARG A 234 25.11 12.92 2.73
CA ARG A 234 26.03 13.67 1.85
C ARG A 234 26.98 12.76 1.08
N SER A 235 27.51 11.72 1.72
CA SER A 235 28.44 10.77 1.10
C SER A 235 27.78 9.87 0.04
N ARG A 236 26.43 9.81 -0.01
CA ARG A 236 25.63 8.91 -0.86
C ARG A 236 25.23 9.54 -2.20
N LYS A 237 25.51 10.84 -2.42
CA LYS A 237 25.26 11.59 -3.67
C LYS A 237 23.82 11.40 -4.20
N LEU A 238 22.84 11.81 -3.42
CA LEU A 238 21.44 11.85 -3.84
C LEU A 238 21.19 13.04 -4.78
N ASN A 239 20.20 12.91 -5.65
CA ASN A 239 19.72 13.93 -6.58
C ASN A 239 18.21 14.14 -6.41
N PHE A 240 17.69 15.24 -6.97
CA PHE A 240 16.27 15.60 -6.88
C PHE A 240 15.78 16.13 -8.24
N PHE A 241 14.57 15.73 -8.64
CA PHE A 241 13.81 16.35 -9.71
C PHE A 241 12.49 16.91 -9.17
N ALA A 242 12.22 18.19 -9.40
CA ALA A 242 10.95 18.82 -9.10
C ALA A 242 9.91 18.42 -10.16
N TYR A 243 8.69 18.03 -9.74
CA TYR A 243 7.62 17.62 -10.66
C TYR A 243 6.24 18.20 -10.32
N THR A 244 6.04 18.77 -9.14
CA THR A 244 4.79 19.41 -8.74
C THR A 244 4.99 20.27 -7.49
N TRP A 245 3.93 20.81 -6.96
CA TRP A 245 3.94 21.64 -5.76
C TRP A 245 2.86 21.22 -4.77
N GLY A 246 2.97 21.70 -3.55
CA GLY A 246 1.94 21.69 -2.55
C GLY A 246 1.34 23.09 -2.40
N GLU A 247 1.71 23.81 -1.33
CA GLU A 247 1.26 25.19 -1.10
C GLU A 247 2.12 26.21 -1.85
N ILE A 248 1.46 27.14 -2.57
CA ILE A 248 2.10 28.34 -3.16
C ILE A 248 1.23 29.55 -2.80
N SER A 249 1.83 30.57 -2.15
CA SER A 249 1.14 31.82 -1.84
C SER A 249 1.09 32.76 -3.04
N ASN A 250 -0.01 33.50 -3.20
CA ASN A 250 -0.15 34.66 -4.12
C ASN A 250 0.37 34.41 -5.55
N HIS A 251 -0.02 33.29 -6.17
CA HIS A 251 0.38 33.00 -7.56
C HIS A 251 -0.74 33.21 -8.56
N ASN A 252 -0.36 33.50 -9.82
CA ASN A 252 -1.28 33.68 -10.94
C ASN A 252 -1.04 32.65 -12.07
N PHE A 253 -0.44 31.49 -11.74
CA PHE A 253 -0.17 30.45 -12.72
C PHE A 253 -1.45 29.86 -13.29
N LYS A 254 -1.47 29.62 -14.60
CA LYS A 254 -2.61 29.08 -15.33
C LYS A 254 -2.39 27.64 -15.77
N SER A 255 -1.15 27.22 -15.88
CA SER A 255 -0.81 25.88 -16.36
C SER A 255 0.26 25.20 -15.51
N HIS A 256 0.23 23.86 -15.50
CA HIS A 256 1.21 23.01 -14.83
C HIS A 256 2.62 23.23 -15.39
N PHE A 257 2.75 23.31 -16.71
CA PHE A 257 4.02 23.50 -17.38
C PHE A 257 4.66 24.86 -17.08
N GLU A 258 3.83 25.90 -16.88
CA GLU A 258 4.30 27.22 -16.43
C GLU A 258 4.97 27.13 -15.05
N VAL A 259 4.38 26.42 -14.09
CA VAL A 259 4.95 26.21 -12.76
C VAL A 259 6.25 25.42 -12.84
N ILE A 260 6.28 24.35 -13.65
CA ILE A 260 7.50 23.54 -13.86
C ILE A 260 8.62 24.38 -14.49
N SER A 261 8.28 25.28 -15.42
CA SER A 261 9.22 26.20 -16.02
C SER A 261 9.80 27.19 -14.98
N LYS A 262 8.94 27.69 -14.08
CA LYS A 262 9.35 28.52 -12.96
C LYS A 262 10.27 27.80 -11.98
N PHE A 263 10.05 26.53 -11.71
CA PHE A 263 10.98 25.74 -10.90
C PHE A 263 12.39 25.74 -11.49
N LYS A 264 12.50 25.61 -12.81
CA LYS A 264 13.80 25.69 -13.49
C LYS A 264 14.45 27.09 -13.34
N GLU A 265 13.67 28.16 -13.46
CA GLU A 265 14.13 29.53 -13.24
C GLU A 265 14.57 29.77 -11.79
N TRP A 266 13.88 29.14 -10.82
CA TRP A 266 14.23 29.20 -9.40
C TRP A 266 15.37 28.26 -8.99
N GLY A 267 16.01 27.60 -9.97
CA GLY A 267 17.21 26.78 -9.74
C GLY A 267 16.95 25.32 -9.39
N PHE A 268 15.70 24.83 -9.47
CA PHE A 268 15.44 23.40 -9.31
C PHE A 268 15.77 22.63 -10.59
N ALA A 269 16.28 21.42 -10.41
CA ALA A 269 16.38 20.48 -11.51
C ALA A 269 14.97 19.98 -11.89
N VAL A 270 14.62 20.13 -13.16
CA VAL A 270 13.41 19.60 -13.80
C VAL A 270 13.85 18.59 -14.84
N ASN A 271 13.09 17.51 -15.00
CA ASN A 271 13.45 16.49 -15.96
C ASN A 271 13.37 17.04 -17.40
N PRO A 272 14.43 16.90 -18.24
CA PRO A 272 14.49 17.47 -19.58
C PRO A 272 13.47 16.87 -20.56
N TYR A 273 12.94 15.68 -20.27
CA TYR A 273 11.92 15.02 -21.10
C TYR A 273 10.48 15.42 -20.74
N THR A 274 10.29 16.40 -19.85
CA THR A 274 8.98 16.98 -19.55
C THR A 274 8.51 17.83 -20.73
N LYS A 275 7.36 17.48 -21.33
CA LYS A 275 6.81 18.18 -22.51
C LYS A 275 5.29 18.24 -22.52
N ILE A 276 4.72 19.22 -23.28
CA ILE A 276 3.28 19.34 -23.51
C ILE A 276 2.89 18.51 -24.73
N ASN A 277 1.81 17.76 -24.62
CA ASN A 277 1.20 16.99 -25.71
C ASN A 277 -0.23 17.47 -25.92
N ARG A 278 -0.67 17.54 -27.18
CA ARG A 278 -2.00 18.05 -27.58
C ARG A 278 -2.89 16.97 -28.19
N SER A 279 -2.35 15.78 -28.40
CA SER A 279 -3.06 14.63 -28.93
C SER A 279 -2.68 13.35 -28.19
N LYS A 280 -3.55 12.33 -28.30
CA LYS A 280 -3.25 10.98 -27.77
C LYS A 280 -2.02 10.38 -28.44
N ASN A 281 -1.84 10.58 -29.75
CA ASN A 281 -0.69 10.04 -30.47
C ASN A 281 0.61 10.61 -29.93
N GLU A 282 0.69 11.91 -29.62
CA GLU A 282 1.86 12.52 -29.00
C GLU A 282 2.17 11.94 -27.60
N LEU A 283 1.14 11.52 -26.83
CA LEU A 283 1.34 10.82 -25.56
C LEU A 283 1.93 9.43 -25.74
N ILE A 284 1.47 8.68 -26.74
CA ILE A 284 1.99 7.35 -27.10
C ILE A 284 3.44 7.47 -27.61
N GLU A 285 3.73 8.47 -28.44
CA GLU A 285 5.10 8.78 -28.90
C GLU A 285 6.00 9.10 -27.72
N SER A 286 5.53 9.90 -26.75
CA SER A 286 6.28 10.24 -25.53
C SER A 286 6.58 9.00 -24.69
N TYR A 287 5.63 8.09 -24.58
CA TYR A 287 5.82 6.80 -23.88
C TYR A 287 6.87 5.95 -24.58
N SER A 288 6.75 5.78 -25.89
CA SER A 288 7.65 4.96 -26.70
C SER A 288 9.07 5.51 -26.71
N GLU A 289 9.24 6.85 -26.80
CA GLU A 289 10.51 7.51 -26.70
C GLU A 289 11.19 7.20 -25.35
N LEU A 290 10.49 7.41 -24.23
CA LEU A 290 11.03 7.18 -22.90
C LEU A 290 11.31 5.70 -22.62
N ASP A 291 10.48 4.78 -23.10
CA ASP A 291 10.73 3.34 -22.98
C ASP A 291 11.99 2.91 -23.73
N SER A 292 12.22 3.48 -24.93
CA SER A 292 13.40 3.17 -25.75
C SER A 292 14.73 3.63 -25.13
N ILE A 293 14.72 4.76 -24.40
CA ILE A 293 15.93 5.34 -23.82
C ILE A 293 16.12 4.99 -22.34
N ARG A 294 15.16 4.37 -21.65
CA ARG A 294 15.21 4.15 -20.19
C ARG A 294 16.48 3.44 -19.71
N SER A 295 16.99 2.49 -20.51
CA SER A 295 18.22 1.77 -20.19
C SER A 295 19.48 2.65 -20.26
N SER A 296 19.48 3.69 -21.09
CA SER A 296 20.61 4.63 -21.27
C SER A 296 20.61 5.77 -20.26
N LEU A 297 19.52 6.02 -19.56
CA LEU A 297 19.44 7.03 -18.53
C LEU A 297 20.26 6.63 -17.31
N ASP A 298 20.98 7.58 -16.71
CA ASP A 298 21.75 7.35 -15.48
C ASP A 298 20.87 7.31 -14.21
N TYR A 299 19.55 7.24 -14.35
CA TYR A 299 18.57 7.04 -13.30
C TYR A 299 17.46 6.12 -13.77
N ASP A 300 16.77 5.49 -12.82
CA ASP A 300 15.69 4.58 -13.14
C ASP A 300 14.37 5.32 -13.34
N ILE A 301 13.57 4.87 -14.32
CA ILE A 301 12.19 5.29 -14.57
C ILE A 301 11.32 4.05 -14.72
N ASP A 302 10.12 4.09 -14.14
CA ASP A 302 9.17 2.96 -14.17
C ASP A 302 7.93 3.25 -15.03
N GLY A 303 7.89 4.39 -15.74
CA GLY A 303 6.80 4.79 -16.60
C GLY A 303 6.85 6.24 -17.01
N VAL A 304 5.70 6.75 -17.45
CA VAL A 304 5.44 8.14 -17.82
C VAL A 304 4.25 8.66 -17.01
N VAL A 305 4.34 9.86 -16.47
CA VAL A 305 3.21 10.52 -15.79
C VAL A 305 2.56 11.50 -16.75
N TYR A 306 1.24 11.42 -16.89
CA TYR A 306 0.44 12.36 -17.65
C TYR A 306 -0.34 13.25 -16.68
N LYS A 307 -0.33 14.56 -16.91
CA LYS A 307 -1.03 15.56 -16.11
C LYS A 307 -1.77 16.57 -17.02
N ILE A 308 -3.02 16.86 -16.73
CA ILE A 308 -3.74 17.94 -17.43
C ILE A 308 -2.99 19.25 -17.23
N ASN A 309 -2.68 19.97 -18.31
CA ASN A 309 -1.86 21.20 -18.23
C ASN A 309 -2.59 22.37 -17.59
N SER A 310 -3.88 22.56 -17.85
CA SER A 310 -4.69 23.67 -17.31
C SER A 310 -4.98 23.47 -15.82
N LEU A 311 -4.52 24.40 -14.95
CA LEU A 311 -4.80 24.37 -13.51
C LEU A 311 -6.29 24.51 -13.21
N HIS A 312 -7.00 25.33 -13.95
CA HIS A 312 -8.46 25.46 -13.84
C HIS A 312 -9.17 24.12 -14.08
N LEU A 313 -8.72 23.32 -15.06
CA LEU A 313 -9.29 22.00 -15.30
C LEU A 313 -8.86 20.99 -14.24
N GLN A 314 -7.65 21.11 -13.67
CA GLN A 314 -7.23 20.29 -12.53
C GLN A 314 -8.12 20.53 -11.31
N ASP A 315 -8.42 21.78 -10.99
CA ASP A 315 -9.29 22.16 -9.87
C ASP A 315 -10.72 21.61 -10.07
N ARG A 316 -11.27 21.72 -11.27
CA ARG A 316 -12.59 21.15 -11.60
C ARG A 316 -12.62 19.64 -11.49
N LEU A 317 -11.60 18.94 -11.99
CA LEU A 317 -11.49 17.48 -11.92
C LEU A 317 -11.31 17.00 -10.48
N GLY A 318 -10.55 17.71 -9.69
CA GLY A 318 -10.31 17.41 -8.28
C GLY A 318 -9.71 16.02 -8.07
N PHE A 319 -10.10 15.38 -6.96
CA PHE A 319 -9.50 14.13 -6.48
C PHE A 319 -10.56 13.06 -6.26
N ILE A 320 -10.16 11.78 -6.38
CA ILE A 320 -10.93 10.60 -5.95
C ILE A 320 -10.13 9.90 -4.89
N SER A 321 -10.66 9.81 -3.66
CA SER A 321 -10.03 9.11 -2.54
C SER A 321 -8.53 9.45 -2.36
N ARG A 322 -7.66 8.85 -3.17
CA ARG A 322 -6.21 8.89 -3.01
C ARG A 322 -5.42 9.39 -4.21
N SER A 323 -6.11 9.66 -5.30
CA SER A 323 -5.47 10.08 -6.56
C SER A 323 -6.19 11.24 -7.21
N PRO A 324 -5.46 12.14 -7.87
CA PRO A 324 -6.06 13.16 -8.69
C PRO A 324 -6.73 12.53 -9.92
N ARG A 325 -7.89 13.09 -10.35
CA ARG A 325 -8.50 12.69 -11.62
C ARG A 325 -7.75 13.23 -12.83
N TRP A 326 -6.98 14.28 -12.61
CA TRP A 326 -6.25 15.00 -13.66
C TRP A 326 -4.85 14.47 -13.93
N ALA A 327 -4.41 13.41 -13.23
CA ALA A 327 -3.12 12.81 -13.46
C ALA A 327 -3.18 11.28 -13.38
N VAL A 328 -2.33 10.64 -14.19
CA VAL A 328 -2.22 9.18 -14.26
C VAL A 328 -0.78 8.77 -14.57
N ALA A 329 -0.35 7.61 -14.08
CA ALA A 329 0.95 7.03 -14.37
C ALA A 329 0.79 5.87 -15.37
N HIS A 330 1.42 6.00 -16.54
CA HIS A 330 1.50 4.96 -17.57
C HIS A 330 2.80 4.19 -17.36
N LYS A 331 2.69 2.99 -16.84
CA LYS A 331 3.86 2.17 -16.48
C LYS A 331 4.41 1.40 -17.68
N PHE A 332 5.75 1.27 -17.69
CA PHE A 332 6.43 0.41 -18.68
C PHE A 332 6.16 -1.08 -18.40
N GLU A 333 6.23 -1.88 -19.46
CA GLU A 333 6.21 -3.34 -19.28
C GLU A 333 7.40 -3.80 -18.45
N ALA A 334 7.15 -4.82 -17.61
CA ALA A 334 8.19 -5.41 -16.78
C ALA A 334 9.25 -6.12 -17.65
N GLU A 335 10.53 -5.88 -17.35
CA GLU A 335 11.62 -6.59 -18.02
C GLU A 335 11.58 -8.08 -17.72
N LYS A 336 11.77 -8.87 -18.78
CA LYS A 336 11.79 -10.33 -18.75
C LYS A 336 13.19 -10.85 -19.02
N ALA A 337 13.62 -11.88 -18.29
CA ALA A 337 14.88 -12.57 -18.59
C ALA A 337 14.70 -14.09 -18.44
N LYS A 338 15.51 -14.84 -19.19
CA LYS A 338 15.53 -16.31 -19.10
C LYS A 338 16.77 -16.74 -18.34
N THR A 339 16.58 -17.58 -17.31
CA THR A 339 17.65 -18.14 -16.49
C THR A 339 17.30 -19.54 -16.07
N LYS A 340 18.26 -20.28 -15.48
CA LYS A 340 18.12 -21.67 -15.09
C LYS A 340 17.82 -21.81 -13.60
N ILE A 341 16.93 -22.74 -13.25
CA ILE A 341 16.68 -23.13 -11.86
C ILE A 341 17.81 -24.04 -11.39
N ILE A 342 18.54 -23.61 -10.35
CA ILE A 342 19.59 -24.41 -9.71
C ILE A 342 18.96 -25.34 -8.65
N ASP A 343 18.00 -24.82 -7.88
CA ASP A 343 17.36 -25.50 -6.76
C ASP A 343 16.00 -24.86 -6.44
N ILE A 344 15.15 -25.56 -5.68
CA ILE A 344 13.87 -25.06 -5.19
C ILE A 344 13.84 -25.20 -3.67
N ASP A 345 13.85 -24.07 -2.98
CA ASP A 345 13.77 -23.99 -1.52
C ASP A 345 12.31 -23.77 -1.06
N ILE A 346 11.95 -24.30 0.10
CA ILE A 346 10.60 -24.12 0.68
C ILE A 346 10.71 -23.24 1.91
N GLN A 347 10.18 -22.04 1.84
CA GLN A 347 10.08 -21.13 2.96
C GLN A 347 8.76 -21.35 3.72
N VAL A 348 8.83 -21.38 5.05
CA VAL A 348 7.65 -21.54 5.92
C VAL A 348 7.33 -20.19 6.56
N GLY A 349 6.20 -19.63 6.19
CA GLY A 349 5.73 -18.35 6.69
C GLY A 349 5.06 -18.45 8.07
N ARG A 350 4.77 -17.29 8.68
CA ARG A 350 4.10 -17.13 9.99
C ARG A 350 2.79 -17.93 10.12
N THR A 351 2.03 -18.05 9.07
CA THR A 351 0.75 -18.80 9.03
C THR A 351 0.93 -20.27 8.62
N GLY A 352 2.15 -20.79 8.67
CA GLY A 352 2.47 -22.14 8.24
C GLY A 352 2.52 -22.32 6.71
N ALA A 353 2.25 -21.32 5.90
CA ALA A 353 2.26 -21.43 4.44
C ALA A 353 3.63 -21.85 3.93
N LEU A 354 3.68 -22.92 3.14
CA LEU A 354 4.87 -23.39 2.43
C LEU A 354 4.96 -22.65 1.09
N THR A 355 5.95 -21.77 0.97
CA THR A 355 6.16 -20.95 -0.25
C THR A 355 7.42 -21.43 -0.96
N PRO A 356 7.30 -21.96 -2.19
CA PRO A 356 8.46 -22.39 -2.95
C PRO A 356 9.19 -21.19 -3.58
N VAL A 357 10.50 -21.19 -3.50
CA VAL A 357 11.41 -20.18 -4.04
C VAL A 357 12.45 -20.86 -4.91
N ALA A 358 12.48 -20.52 -6.21
CA ALA A 358 13.53 -20.99 -7.11
C ALA A 358 14.84 -20.27 -6.80
N LYS A 359 15.92 -21.01 -6.58
CA LYS A 359 17.30 -20.53 -6.67
C LYS A 359 17.73 -20.54 -8.11
N LEU A 360 18.18 -19.43 -8.62
CA LEU A 360 18.44 -19.20 -10.04
C LEU A 360 19.93 -19.02 -10.31
N GLU A 361 20.37 -19.42 -11.49
CA GLU A 361 21.62 -18.87 -12.03
C GLU A 361 21.50 -17.35 -12.05
N PRO A 362 22.50 -16.62 -11.49
CA PRO A 362 22.40 -15.15 -11.38
C PRO A 362 22.15 -14.50 -12.74
N ILE A 363 21.11 -13.73 -12.85
CA ILE A 363 20.73 -12.99 -14.07
C ILE A 363 20.46 -11.53 -13.73
N ASN A 364 20.89 -10.61 -14.61
CA ASN A 364 20.58 -9.20 -14.46
C ASN A 364 19.20 -8.91 -15.06
N ILE A 365 18.30 -8.30 -14.27
CA ILE A 365 16.97 -7.85 -14.72
C ILE A 365 16.78 -6.44 -14.16
N GLY A 366 16.63 -5.44 -15.03
CA GLY A 366 16.47 -4.05 -14.62
C GLY A 366 17.65 -3.52 -13.78
N GLY A 367 18.89 -3.85 -14.17
CA GLY A 367 20.10 -3.42 -13.46
C GLY A 367 20.38 -4.15 -12.14
N VAL A 368 19.57 -5.16 -11.75
CA VAL A 368 19.76 -5.92 -10.51
C VAL A 368 20.01 -7.39 -10.78
N VAL A 369 20.98 -7.97 -10.05
CA VAL A 369 21.29 -9.39 -10.12
C VAL A 369 20.27 -10.19 -9.33
N VAL A 370 19.40 -10.90 -10.03
CA VAL A 370 18.38 -11.79 -9.48
C VAL A 370 18.98 -13.18 -9.28
N ARG A 371 18.87 -13.72 -8.05
CA ARG A 371 19.33 -15.06 -7.64
C ARG A 371 18.18 -15.94 -7.16
N ASN A 372 17.06 -15.35 -6.75
CA ASN A 372 15.89 -16.06 -6.24
C ASN A 372 14.62 -15.49 -6.87
N ALA A 373 13.65 -16.36 -7.17
CA ALA A 373 12.34 -15.96 -7.64
C ALA A 373 11.25 -16.84 -7.02
N THR A 374 10.11 -16.26 -6.69
CA THR A 374 9.00 -17.06 -6.17
C THR A 374 8.41 -17.97 -7.24
N LEU A 375 8.04 -19.17 -6.83
CA LEU A 375 7.28 -20.15 -7.60
C LEU A 375 5.82 -20.23 -7.12
N HIS A 376 5.35 -19.21 -6.41
CA HIS A 376 3.99 -19.06 -5.92
C HIS A 376 3.54 -20.15 -4.95
N ASN A 377 3.20 -21.36 -5.44
CA ASN A 377 2.66 -22.48 -4.64
C ASN A 377 2.89 -23.83 -5.36
N GLU A 378 2.39 -24.90 -4.74
CA GLU A 378 2.47 -26.28 -5.27
C GLU A 378 1.80 -26.41 -6.63
N ASP A 379 0.61 -25.81 -6.84
CA ASP A 379 -0.12 -25.86 -8.11
C ASP A 379 0.64 -25.19 -9.25
N PHE A 380 1.31 -24.08 -8.95
CA PHE A 380 2.14 -23.40 -9.92
C PHE A 380 3.33 -24.26 -10.36
N ILE A 381 3.95 -25.03 -9.46
CA ILE A 381 5.04 -25.94 -9.82
C ILE A 381 4.50 -27.13 -10.63
N SER A 382 3.39 -27.73 -10.21
CA SER A 382 2.81 -28.90 -10.87
C SER A 382 2.26 -28.61 -12.27
N GLY A 383 1.91 -27.36 -12.57
CA GLY A 383 1.25 -26.96 -13.81
C GLY A 383 -0.24 -27.26 -13.86
N ILE A 384 -0.81 -27.79 -12.77
CA ILE A 384 -2.22 -28.18 -12.65
C ILE A 384 -2.72 -27.75 -11.26
N ASP A 385 -3.89 -27.12 -11.20
CA ASP A 385 -4.51 -26.75 -9.92
C ASP A 385 -5.28 -27.92 -9.28
N SER A 386 -5.85 -27.67 -8.10
CA SER A 386 -6.61 -28.66 -7.33
C SER A 386 -7.91 -29.11 -8.03
N ASP A 387 -8.40 -28.34 -8.98
CA ASP A 387 -9.63 -28.65 -9.75
C ASP A 387 -9.30 -29.32 -11.08
N GLY A 388 -8.00 -29.57 -11.38
CA GLY A 388 -7.54 -30.18 -12.61
C GLY A 388 -7.37 -29.20 -13.79
N ASN A 389 -7.52 -27.89 -13.56
CA ASN A 389 -7.31 -26.91 -14.61
C ASN A 389 -5.80 -26.73 -14.88
N GLN A 390 -5.46 -26.54 -16.13
CA GLN A 390 -4.08 -26.37 -16.55
C GLN A 390 -3.57 -24.97 -16.24
N ILE A 391 -2.42 -24.90 -15.58
CA ILE A 391 -1.60 -23.70 -15.41
C ILE A 391 -0.46 -23.81 -16.43
N ARG A 392 -0.20 -22.77 -17.22
CA ARG A 392 0.84 -22.76 -18.25
C ARG A 392 0.73 -23.97 -19.22
N ASN A 393 -0.46 -24.26 -19.73
CA ASN A 393 -0.76 -25.40 -20.59
C ASN A 393 -0.35 -26.77 -19.97
N GLY A 394 -0.48 -26.94 -18.67
CA GLY A 394 -0.17 -28.16 -17.95
C GLY A 394 1.33 -28.41 -17.76
N SER A 395 2.19 -27.43 -18.07
CA SER A 395 3.64 -27.57 -17.95
C SER A 395 4.10 -27.45 -16.49
N ASP A 396 4.70 -28.51 -15.95
CA ASP A 396 5.36 -28.50 -14.63
C ASP A 396 6.67 -27.70 -14.66
N ILE A 397 7.21 -27.40 -13.48
CA ILE A 397 8.53 -26.78 -13.28
C ILE A 397 9.42 -27.76 -12.56
N ARG A 398 10.68 -27.90 -13.03
CA ARG A 398 11.69 -28.83 -12.50
C ARG A 398 13.00 -28.11 -12.20
N ILE A 399 13.79 -28.67 -11.30
CA ILE A 399 15.17 -28.25 -11.11
C ILE A 399 15.93 -28.49 -12.42
N GLY A 400 16.70 -27.52 -12.85
CA GLY A 400 17.45 -27.52 -14.10
C GLY A 400 16.69 -26.93 -15.30
N ASP A 401 15.41 -26.59 -15.16
CA ASP A 401 14.64 -25.93 -16.22
C ASP A 401 15.14 -24.51 -16.49
N THR A 402 15.07 -24.12 -17.75
CA THR A 402 15.18 -22.71 -18.14
C THR A 402 13.80 -22.06 -17.97
N VAL A 403 13.75 -21.03 -17.12
CA VAL A 403 12.51 -20.33 -16.79
C VAL A 403 12.57 -18.87 -17.20
N GLU A 404 11.41 -18.32 -17.54
CA GLU A 404 11.24 -16.90 -17.75
C GLU A 404 10.93 -16.23 -16.41
N VAL A 405 11.74 -15.25 -16.06
CA VAL A 405 11.64 -14.51 -14.81
C VAL A 405 11.37 -13.06 -15.11
N ILE A 406 10.42 -12.48 -14.40
CA ILE A 406 10.21 -11.04 -14.41
C ILE A 406 10.56 -10.47 -13.05
N ARG A 407 11.12 -9.27 -13.09
CA ARG A 407 11.23 -8.42 -11.93
C ARG A 407 10.18 -7.33 -12.05
N SER A 408 9.10 -7.55 -11.39
CA SER A 408 7.95 -6.69 -11.51
C SER A 408 7.97 -5.66 -10.41
N GLY A 409 7.90 -4.39 -10.80
CA GLY A 409 7.92 -3.26 -9.87
C GLY A 409 9.18 -3.17 -9.01
N ASP A 410 10.28 -3.63 -9.56
CA ASP A 410 11.62 -3.58 -8.97
C ASP A 410 11.85 -4.29 -7.62
N VAL A 411 10.95 -5.17 -7.15
CA VAL A 411 11.09 -5.71 -5.79
C VAL A 411 11.16 -7.23 -5.70
N ILE A 412 10.20 -8.02 -6.23
CA ILE A 412 10.27 -9.48 -6.12
C ILE A 412 10.29 -10.15 -7.48
N PRO A 413 11.40 -10.84 -7.79
CA PRO A 413 11.44 -11.68 -8.98
C PRO A 413 10.44 -12.83 -8.85
N LYS A 414 9.70 -13.10 -9.92
CA LYS A 414 8.83 -14.26 -10.01
C LYS A 414 9.05 -15.00 -11.32
N VAL A 415 8.91 -16.31 -11.26
CA VAL A 415 8.86 -17.16 -12.45
C VAL A 415 7.47 -17.02 -13.06
N ILE A 416 7.41 -16.75 -14.37
CA ILE A 416 6.15 -16.64 -15.12
C ILE A 416 5.97 -17.75 -16.14
N GLY A 417 7.05 -18.36 -16.59
CA GLY A 417 7.02 -19.40 -17.61
C GLY A 417 8.18 -20.37 -17.54
N VAL A 418 8.07 -21.48 -18.23
CA VAL A 418 9.13 -22.49 -18.40
C VAL A 418 9.34 -22.77 -19.88
N ASP A 419 10.61 -22.82 -20.31
CA ASP A 419 11.01 -23.15 -21.67
C ASP A 419 11.23 -24.66 -21.81
N ILE A 420 10.13 -25.38 -22.10
CA ILE A 420 10.15 -26.85 -22.21
C ILE A 420 11.11 -27.34 -23.30
N SER A 421 11.34 -26.53 -24.34
CA SER A 421 12.25 -26.92 -25.45
C SER A 421 13.69 -27.09 -24.99
N LYS A 422 14.07 -26.46 -23.88
CA LYS A 422 15.41 -26.53 -23.27
C LYS A 422 15.51 -27.51 -22.09
N ARG A 423 14.41 -28.20 -21.76
CA ARG A 423 14.39 -29.18 -20.69
C ARG A 423 15.26 -30.38 -20.98
N LEU A 424 16.06 -30.80 -20.00
CA LEU A 424 16.87 -32.01 -20.11
C LEU A 424 15.97 -33.26 -20.09
N PRO A 425 16.23 -34.25 -20.96
CA PRO A 425 15.39 -35.46 -21.08
C PRO A 425 15.21 -36.23 -19.77
N ASN A 426 16.21 -36.22 -18.91
CA ASN A 426 16.23 -37.00 -17.65
C ASN A 426 15.84 -36.14 -16.42
N SER A 427 15.28 -34.93 -16.60
CA SER A 427 14.87 -34.10 -15.48
C SER A 427 13.69 -34.73 -14.74
N GLN A 428 13.81 -34.84 -13.40
CA GLN A 428 12.77 -35.42 -12.55
C GLN A 428 11.72 -34.37 -12.19
N LYS A 429 10.47 -34.82 -12.01
CA LYS A 429 9.41 -33.95 -11.47
C LYS A 429 9.77 -33.53 -10.05
N TYR A 430 9.50 -32.27 -9.75
CA TYR A 430 9.66 -31.77 -8.38
C TYR A 430 8.51 -32.29 -7.51
N GLU A 431 8.84 -32.97 -6.44
CA GLU A 431 7.86 -33.41 -5.44
C GLU A 431 7.76 -32.40 -4.33
N PHE A 432 6.59 -31.75 -4.24
CA PHE A 432 6.33 -30.77 -3.18
C PHE A 432 6.25 -31.47 -1.81
N PRO A 433 6.96 -30.98 -0.76
CA PRO A 433 7.04 -31.69 0.51
C PRO A 433 5.68 -31.78 1.21
N LYS A 434 5.33 -32.97 1.69
CA LYS A 434 4.14 -33.25 2.51
C LYS A 434 4.39 -33.07 4.01
N LEU A 435 5.64 -32.91 4.41
CA LEU A 435 6.07 -32.57 5.75
C LEU A 435 6.74 -31.19 5.74
N CYS A 436 6.61 -30.48 6.84
CA CYS A 436 7.26 -29.19 7.02
C CYS A 436 8.79 -29.36 7.08
N PRO A 437 9.59 -28.65 6.28
CA PRO A 437 11.04 -28.76 6.28
C PRO A 437 11.68 -28.24 7.59
N ILE A 438 10.95 -27.52 8.43
CA ILE A 438 11.45 -26.92 9.67
C ILE A 438 11.16 -27.79 10.89
N CYS A 439 9.95 -28.34 11.01
CA CYS A 439 9.51 -29.05 12.22
C CYS A 439 9.02 -30.49 11.97
N ASN A 440 9.06 -30.98 10.73
CA ASN A 440 8.59 -32.29 10.29
C ASN A 440 7.09 -32.59 10.57
N SER A 441 6.31 -31.60 11.03
CA SER A 441 4.86 -31.75 11.14
C SER A 441 4.22 -31.91 9.77
N PRO A 442 3.05 -32.59 9.66
CA PRO A 442 2.31 -32.69 8.41
C PRO A 442 2.06 -31.30 7.79
N ALA A 443 2.24 -31.20 6.50
CA ALA A 443 1.88 -30.03 5.72
C ALA A 443 0.67 -30.36 4.83
N ILE A 444 -0.49 -29.78 5.14
CA ILE A 444 -1.77 -30.12 4.53
C ILE A 444 -2.30 -28.98 3.66
N ARG A 445 -3.18 -29.32 2.72
CA ARG A 445 -4.02 -28.37 1.98
C ARG A 445 -5.39 -28.35 2.64
N GLU A 446 -5.79 -27.18 3.11
CA GLU A 446 -7.10 -27.01 3.76
C GLU A 446 -8.21 -27.01 2.72
N ILE A 447 -9.38 -27.52 3.11
CA ILE A 447 -10.60 -27.44 2.28
C ILE A 447 -11.32 -26.15 2.66
N ASN A 448 -11.67 -25.36 1.65
CA ASN A 448 -12.54 -24.20 1.84
C ASN A 448 -13.96 -24.70 2.16
N PRO A 449 -14.53 -24.40 3.35
CA PRO A 449 -15.83 -24.91 3.75
C PRO A 449 -16.98 -24.48 2.83
N SER A 450 -16.88 -23.29 2.23
CA SER A 450 -17.92 -22.72 1.38
C SER A 450 -17.95 -23.29 -0.03
N THR A 451 -16.76 -23.71 -0.55
CA THR A 451 -16.63 -24.16 -1.94
C THR A 451 -16.31 -25.65 -2.07
N GLY A 452 -15.93 -26.32 -0.99
CA GLY A 452 -15.46 -27.71 -0.98
C GLY A 452 -14.08 -27.92 -1.65
N ARG A 453 -13.41 -26.84 -2.09
CA ARG A 453 -12.15 -26.91 -2.85
C ARG A 453 -10.93 -26.88 -1.94
N PHE A 454 -9.89 -27.58 -2.36
CA PHE A 454 -8.61 -27.50 -1.67
C PHE A 454 -7.93 -26.14 -1.89
N SER A 455 -7.33 -25.60 -0.83
CA SER A 455 -6.46 -24.44 -0.92
C SER A 455 -5.27 -24.73 -1.84
N SER A 456 -4.88 -23.78 -2.68
CA SER A 456 -3.64 -23.86 -3.47
C SER A 456 -2.37 -23.81 -2.61
N VAL A 457 -2.49 -23.40 -1.34
CA VAL A 457 -1.37 -23.26 -0.40
C VAL A 457 -1.38 -24.42 0.57
N ARG A 458 -0.27 -25.17 0.58
CA ARG A 458 0.02 -26.18 1.61
C ARG A 458 0.52 -25.51 2.86
N ARG A 459 0.05 -25.97 4.05
CA ARG A 459 0.38 -25.37 5.34
C ARG A 459 0.89 -26.38 6.34
N CYS A 460 1.94 -26.00 7.05
CA CYS A 460 2.44 -26.73 8.21
C CYS A 460 1.43 -26.66 9.34
N THR A 461 1.11 -27.82 9.93
CA THR A 461 0.22 -27.96 11.08
C THR A 461 0.95 -27.85 12.42
N GLY A 462 2.27 -27.65 12.40
CA GLY A 462 3.09 -27.65 13.61
C GLY A 462 2.91 -26.46 14.53
N ASP A 463 2.23 -25.41 14.05
CA ASP A 463 1.87 -24.21 14.83
C ASP A 463 2.98 -23.73 15.80
N PHE A 464 2.76 -23.86 17.13
CA PHE A 464 3.75 -23.48 18.16
C PHE A 464 5.00 -24.39 18.20
N TYR A 465 4.97 -25.57 17.60
CA TYR A 465 6.16 -26.44 17.47
C TYR A 465 7.02 -26.08 16.26
N CYS A 466 6.54 -25.22 15.39
CA CYS A 466 7.27 -24.79 14.21
C CYS A 466 8.00 -23.47 14.48
N LEU A 467 9.32 -23.52 14.59
CA LEU A 467 10.16 -22.37 14.88
C LEU A 467 9.89 -21.17 13.93
N SER A 468 9.68 -21.43 12.64
CA SER A 468 9.38 -20.36 11.68
C SER A 468 8.04 -19.69 11.95
N GLN A 469 7.04 -20.43 12.40
CA GLN A 469 5.72 -19.85 12.73
C GLN A 469 5.81 -19.05 14.04
N GLU A 470 6.50 -19.56 15.03
CA GLU A 470 6.66 -18.93 16.34
C GLU A 470 7.46 -17.63 16.24
N LEU A 471 8.63 -17.67 15.60
CA LEU A 471 9.42 -16.47 15.33
C LEU A 471 8.65 -15.46 14.47
N GLY A 472 7.98 -15.92 13.41
CA GLY A 472 7.20 -15.03 12.56
C GLY A 472 6.02 -14.36 13.28
N ARG A 473 5.44 -14.97 14.32
CA ARG A 473 4.43 -14.32 15.18
C ARG A 473 5.04 -13.25 16.07
N LEU A 474 6.20 -13.51 16.68
CA LEU A 474 6.91 -12.52 17.49
C LEU A 474 7.36 -11.32 16.65
N GLU A 475 7.93 -11.58 15.47
CA GLU A 475 8.31 -10.52 14.52
C GLU A 475 7.11 -9.70 14.07
N PHE A 476 5.98 -10.35 13.81
CA PHE A 476 4.74 -9.66 13.47
C PHE A 476 4.22 -8.83 14.64
N PHE A 477 4.22 -9.37 15.85
CA PHE A 477 3.75 -8.68 17.06
C PHE A 477 4.49 -7.36 17.29
N VAL A 478 5.83 -7.35 17.16
CA VAL A 478 6.64 -6.14 17.32
C VAL A 478 6.64 -5.24 16.08
N SER A 479 6.10 -5.72 14.95
CA SER A 479 6.14 -4.97 13.70
C SER A 479 5.42 -3.62 13.81
N ARG A 480 5.78 -2.71 12.91
CA ARG A 480 5.30 -1.33 12.88
C ARG A 480 3.77 -1.19 12.88
N ASP A 481 3.05 -2.06 12.17
CA ASP A 481 1.58 -2.00 12.11
C ASP A 481 0.90 -2.61 13.33
N ALA A 482 1.61 -3.49 14.04
CA ALA A 482 1.15 -4.12 15.26
C ALA A 482 1.55 -3.24 16.47
N MET A 483 2.42 -3.70 17.34
CA MET A 483 2.86 -2.95 18.54
C MET A 483 3.81 -1.81 18.22
N ASN A 484 4.49 -1.83 17.06
CA ASN A 484 5.50 -0.86 16.65
C ASN A 484 6.66 -0.70 17.66
N ILE A 485 7.25 -1.81 18.09
CA ILE A 485 8.40 -1.82 18.99
C ILE A 485 9.68 -1.82 18.16
N GLU A 486 10.46 -0.74 18.21
CA GLU A 486 11.74 -0.65 17.51
C GLU A 486 12.85 -1.42 18.24
N GLY A 487 13.85 -1.86 17.47
CA GLY A 487 14.99 -2.62 17.99
C GLY A 487 14.90 -4.14 17.77
N PHE A 488 13.73 -4.69 17.49
CA PHE A 488 13.54 -6.10 17.15
C PHE A 488 13.46 -6.32 15.62
N GLY A 489 14.58 -6.24 14.92
CA GLY A 489 14.68 -6.83 13.59
C GLY A 489 14.72 -8.37 13.68
N GLY A 490 14.44 -9.09 12.56
CA GLY A 490 14.37 -10.55 12.57
C GLY A 490 15.60 -11.26 13.18
N LYS A 491 16.81 -10.71 12.96
CA LYS A 491 18.04 -11.25 13.59
C LYS A 491 18.05 -11.06 15.09
N SER A 492 17.65 -9.88 15.59
CA SER A 492 17.59 -9.60 17.02
C SER A 492 16.51 -10.44 17.70
N MET A 493 15.32 -10.55 17.10
CA MET A 493 14.24 -11.39 17.63
C MET A 493 14.67 -12.85 17.73
N LYS A 494 15.31 -13.39 16.67
CA LYS A 494 15.84 -14.76 16.70
C LYS A 494 16.88 -14.95 17.80
N LEU A 495 17.81 -14.00 17.97
CA LEU A 495 18.84 -14.06 19.01
C LEU A 495 18.23 -14.11 20.42
N PHE A 496 17.25 -13.23 20.72
CA PHE A 496 16.55 -13.21 22.00
C PHE A 496 15.72 -14.48 22.24
N TYR A 497 15.13 -15.01 21.18
CA TYR A 497 14.41 -16.28 21.23
C TYR A 497 15.34 -17.44 21.54
N ASP A 498 16.47 -17.57 20.82
CA ASP A 498 17.45 -18.65 20.98
C ASP A 498 18.09 -18.63 22.39
N LYS A 499 18.28 -17.44 22.97
CA LYS A 499 18.75 -17.26 24.36
C LYS A 499 17.67 -17.49 25.42
N GLY A 500 16.43 -17.70 25.02
CA GLY A 500 15.31 -17.90 25.95
C GLY A 500 14.82 -16.62 26.65
N PHE A 501 15.27 -15.45 26.22
CA PHE A 501 14.83 -14.17 26.80
C PHE A 501 13.38 -13.84 26.42
N ILE A 502 12.97 -14.20 25.20
CA ILE A 502 11.63 -14.06 24.67
C ILE A 502 11.18 -15.39 24.07
N LYS A 503 10.06 -15.92 24.52
CA LYS A 503 9.36 -17.05 23.93
C LYS A 503 7.94 -16.68 23.49
N ARG A 504 7.35 -15.68 24.11
CA ARG A 504 5.98 -15.22 23.90
C ARG A 504 5.91 -13.70 23.86
N PRO A 505 4.85 -13.11 23.26
CA PRO A 505 4.70 -11.66 23.19
C PRO A 505 4.79 -10.94 24.56
N ASN A 506 4.22 -11.51 25.61
CA ASN A 506 4.26 -10.93 26.95
C ASN A 506 5.68 -10.90 27.56
N ASP A 507 6.61 -11.75 27.13
CA ASP A 507 7.98 -11.73 27.61
C ASP A 507 8.71 -10.43 27.24
N ILE A 508 8.31 -9.79 26.14
CA ILE A 508 8.89 -8.53 25.65
C ILE A 508 8.78 -7.44 26.71
N PHE A 509 7.61 -7.31 27.34
CA PHE A 509 7.33 -6.28 28.33
C PHE A 509 7.96 -6.54 29.70
N THR A 510 8.54 -7.74 29.91
CA THR A 510 9.27 -8.11 31.13
C THR A 510 10.80 -8.06 30.98
N LEU A 511 11.33 -7.78 29.80
CA LEU A 511 12.77 -7.79 29.52
C LEU A 511 13.54 -6.82 30.43
N GLN A 512 13.06 -5.59 30.61
CA GLN A 512 13.72 -4.58 31.41
C GLN A 512 13.80 -5.00 32.87
N SER A 513 12.73 -5.54 33.44
CA SER A 513 12.72 -6.03 34.83
C SER A 513 13.61 -7.27 34.98
N LYS A 514 13.59 -8.21 34.04
CA LYS A 514 14.46 -9.36 34.04
C LYS A 514 15.95 -8.97 33.96
N GLN A 515 16.29 -7.97 33.12
CA GLN A 515 17.66 -7.43 33.05
C GLN A 515 18.07 -6.77 34.37
N GLY A 516 17.19 -5.95 34.97
CA GLY A 516 17.46 -5.28 36.24
C GLY A 516 17.65 -6.24 37.41
N LEU A 517 16.98 -7.41 37.39
CA LEU A 517 17.11 -8.47 38.38
C LEU A 517 18.28 -9.42 38.08
N GLY A 518 19.03 -9.21 37.01
CA GLY A 518 20.14 -10.09 36.61
C GLY A 518 19.69 -11.48 36.12
N LEU A 519 18.42 -11.67 35.78
CA LEU A 519 17.89 -12.94 35.26
C LEU A 519 18.24 -13.16 33.78
N ILE A 520 18.56 -12.10 33.07
CA ILE A 520 19.08 -12.12 31.69
C ILE A 520 20.22 -11.12 31.58
N ASP A 521 21.09 -11.29 30.58
CA ASP A 521 22.18 -10.33 30.29
C ASP A 521 22.22 -10.01 28.81
N ILE A 522 21.51 -8.92 28.43
CA ILE A 522 21.45 -8.42 27.06
C ILE A 522 22.81 -7.86 26.62
N LEU A 523 23.59 -7.30 27.54
CA LEU A 523 24.89 -6.71 27.21
C LEU A 523 25.95 -7.72 26.80
N SER A 524 25.76 -9.00 27.20
CA SER A 524 26.63 -10.11 26.76
C SER A 524 26.37 -10.55 25.31
N LEU A 525 25.31 -10.06 24.67
CA LEU A 525 24.95 -10.43 23.31
C LEU A 525 25.79 -9.66 22.29
N ASP A 526 26.24 -10.35 21.24
CA ASP A 526 26.99 -9.73 20.15
C ASP A 526 26.15 -8.65 19.44
N GLY A 527 26.75 -7.48 19.26
CA GLY A 527 26.09 -6.31 18.67
C GLY A 527 25.17 -5.51 19.62
N TRP A 528 25.09 -5.87 20.91
CA TRP A 528 24.31 -5.15 21.91
C TRP A 528 25.19 -4.37 22.89
N GLY A 529 24.93 -3.06 22.99
CA GLY A 529 25.57 -2.14 23.95
C GLY A 529 24.53 -1.41 24.79
N ILE A 530 24.99 -0.61 25.72
CA ILE A 530 24.12 0.16 26.65
C ILE A 530 23.11 1.01 25.88
N THR A 531 23.52 1.67 24.80
CA THR A 531 22.64 2.53 24.00
C THR A 531 21.57 1.72 23.29
N SER A 532 21.91 0.58 22.66
CA SER A 532 20.95 -0.28 21.96
C SER A 532 19.92 -0.85 22.93
N MET A 533 20.36 -1.28 24.12
CA MET A 533 19.49 -1.81 25.16
C MET A 533 18.56 -0.72 25.72
N SER A 534 19.09 0.48 26.00
CA SER A 534 18.30 1.60 26.48
C SER A 534 17.22 2.03 25.49
N ASN A 535 17.59 2.12 24.21
CA ASN A 535 16.64 2.45 23.13
C ASN A 535 15.54 1.38 23.01
N LEU A 536 15.89 0.10 23.11
CA LEU A 536 14.90 -0.97 23.10
C LEU A 536 13.93 -0.85 24.27
N PHE A 537 14.41 -0.63 25.49
CA PHE A 537 13.54 -0.49 26.66
C PHE A 537 12.63 0.75 26.56
N SER A 538 13.17 1.89 26.10
CA SER A 538 12.35 3.08 25.83
C SER A 538 11.26 2.79 24.81
N SER A 539 11.59 2.10 23.71
CA SER A 539 10.59 1.73 22.69
C SER A 539 9.52 0.77 23.24
N ILE A 540 9.89 -0.18 24.09
CA ILE A 540 8.93 -1.09 24.75
C ILE A 540 7.99 -0.29 25.67
N ASP A 541 8.52 0.62 26.49
CA ASP A 541 7.74 1.39 27.46
C ASP A 541 6.79 2.39 26.78
N GLU A 542 7.22 3.05 25.68
CA GLU A 542 6.37 3.90 24.86
C GLU A 542 5.16 3.16 24.26
N LYS A 543 5.28 1.86 24.01
CA LYS A 543 4.24 1.04 23.39
C LYS A 543 3.38 0.27 24.40
N ARG A 544 3.52 0.54 25.70
CA ARG A 544 2.60 -0.01 26.72
C ARG A 544 1.18 0.52 26.56
N GLN A 545 1.00 1.71 26.02
CA GLN A 545 -0.33 2.24 25.68
C GLN A 545 -0.66 1.95 24.21
N ILE A 546 -1.79 1.28 23.97
CA ILE A 546 -2.23 0.87 22.63
C ILE A 546 -3.75 0.86 22.51
N THR A 547 -4.30 1.15 21.32
CA THR A 547 -5.74 1.04 21.06
C THR A 547 -6.18 -0.41 20.90
N LEU A 548 -7.43 -0.73 21.29
CA LEU A 548 -7.97 -2.09 21.25
C LEU A 548 -7.89 -2.73 19.85
N ASP A 549 -8.10 -1.96 18.79
CA ASP A 549 -8.03 -2.45 17.41
C ASP A 549 -6.59 -2.85 17.02
N ARG A 550 -5.61 -2.04 17.39
CA ARG A 550 -4.20 -2.39 17.16
C ARG A 550 -3.76 -3.57 18.01
N PHE A 551 -4.22 -3.65 19.25
CA PHE A 551 -3.96 -4.78 20.12
C PHE A 551 -4.47 -6.08 19.49
N ILE A 552 -5.75 -6.14 19.09
CA ILE A 552 -6.34 -7.33 18.44
C ILE A 552 -5.58 -7.67 17.15
N TYR A 553 -5.22 -6.68 16.35
CA TYR A 553 -4.42 -6.91 15.14
C TYR A 553 -3.06 -7.49 15.47
N SER A 554 -2.37 -7.01 16.53
CA SER A 554 -1.03 -7.43 16.92
C SER A 554 -0.95 -8.90 17.32
N LEU A 555 -2.05 -9.51 17.78
CA LEU A 555 -2.14 -10.95 18.08
C LEU A 555 -1.88 -11.83 16.85
N GLY A 556 -1.96 -11.26 15.66
CA GLY A 556 -1.64 -11.94 14.40
C GLY A 556 -2.58 -13.08 14.05
N ILE A 557 -3.83 -13.01 14.52
CA ILE A 557 -4.87 -14.01 14.28
C ILE A 557 -5.14 -14.12 12.78
N ARG A 558 -5.25 -15.34 12.29
CA ARG A 558 -5.49 -15.59 10.88
C ARG A 558 -6.84 -14.98 10.44
N HIS A 559 -6.90 -14.45 9.23
CA HIS A 559 -8.04 -13.74 8.64
C HIS A 559 -8.37 -12.39 9.31
N ILE A 560 -7.68 -11.98 10.38
CA ILE A 560 -7.89 -10.69 11.01
C ILE A 560 -6.83 -9.70 10.54
N GLY A 561 -7.22 -8.85 9.60
CA GLY A 561 -6.45 -7.67 9.17
C GLY A 561 -6.78 -6.44 10.02
N ILE A 562 -6.11 -5.31 9.77
CA ILE A 562 -6.32 -4.03 10.50
C ILE A 562 -7.81 -3.63 10.50
N ASN A 563 -8.48 -3.68 9.36
CA ASN A 563 -9.88 -3.27 9.25
C ASN A 563 -10.82 -4.23 9.99
N THR A 564 -10.56 -5.53 9.91
CA THR A 564 -11.31 -6.53 10.66
C THR A 564 -11.14 -6.35 12.16
N ALA A 565 -9.91 -6.08 12.63
CA ALA A 565 -9.64 -5.78 14.03
C ALA A 565 -10.42 -4.54 14.50
N LYS A 566 -10.53 -3.48 13.68
CA LYS A 566 -11.37 -2.31 13.96
C LYS A 566 -12.85 -2.65 14.10
N ILE A 567 -13.40 -3.51 13.23
CA ILE A 567 -14.80 -3.92 13.33
C ILE A 567 -15.04 -4.76 14.59
N ILE A 568 -14.13 -5.69 14.89
CA ILE A 568 -14.18 -6.48 16.13
C ILE A 568 -14.11 -5.55 17.35
N SER A 569 -13.21 -4.59 17.35
CA SER A 569 -13.06 -3.62 18.45
C SER A 569 -14.29 -2.73 18.60
N LYS A 570 -14.93 -2.34 17.50
CA LYS A 570 -16.21 -1.60 17.54
C LYS A 570 -17.32 -2.39 18.22
N ASN A 571 -17.36 -3.69 18.01
CA ASN A 571 -18.35 -4.59 18.63
C ASN A 571 -18.01 -4.84 20.11
N LEU A 572 -16.75 -5.11 20.43
CA LEU A 572 -16.28 -5.35 21.80
C LEU A 572 -16.28 -4.07 22.65
N LYS A 573 -15.97 -2.91 22.07
CA LYS A 573 -15.86 -1.57 22.67
C LYS A 573 -14.71 -1.43 23.65
N SER A 574 -14.46 -2.39 24.54
CA SER A 574 -13.43 -2.32 25.57
C SER A 574 -12.65 -3.61 25.73
N MET A 575 -11.45 -3.52 26.34
CA MET A 575 -10.66 -4.70 26.70
C MET A 575 -11.37 -5.54 27.76
N GLY A 576 -12.13 -4.94 28.68
CA GLY A 576 -12.93 -5.65 29.68
C GLY A 576 -13.94 -6.60 29.03
N ASN A 577 -14.59 -6.18 27.95
CA ASN A 577 -15.50 -7.05 27.20
C ASN A 577 -14.78 -8.20 26.49
N LEU A 578 -13.57 -7.98 26.01
CA LEU A 578 -12.75 -9.05 25.42
C LEU A 578 -12.35 -10.10 26.49
N ILE A 579 -11.97 -9.67 27.70
CA ILE A 579 -11.68 -10.58 28.79
C ILE A 579 -12.93 -11.37 29.20
N SER A 580 -14.07 -10.70 29.35
CA SER A 580 -15.36 -11.36 29.64
C SER A 580 -15.75 -12.39 28.58
N LEU A 581 -15.51 -12.07 27.29
CA LEU A 581 -15.72 -13.01 26.21
C LEU A 581 -14.83 -14.25 26.36
N ILE A 582 -13.53 -14.06 26.65
CA ILE A 582 -12.58 -15.17 26.87
C ILE A 582 -13.05 -16.07 28.03
N ASP A 583 -13.47 -15.47 29.14
CA ASP A 583 -13.88 -16.21 30.34
C ASP A 583 -15.13 -17.08 30.11
N ASN A 584 -16.07 -16.61 29.28
CA ASN A 584 -17.34 -17.28 29.02
C ASN A 584 -17.35 -18.08 27.71
N LEU A 585 -16.27 -18.03 26.91
CA LEU A 585 -16.26 -18.54 25.53
C LEU A 585 -16.60 -20.04 25.43
N ASN A 586 -16.11 -20.87 26.35
CA ASN A 586 -16.36 -22.32 26.33
C ASN A 586 -17.84 -22.69 26.54
N SER A 587 -18.60 -21.85 27.26
CA SER A 587 -20.04 -22.08 27.53
C SER A 587 -20.95 -21.34 26.53
N GLU A 588 -20.47 -20.26 25.90
CA GLU A 588 -21.30 -19.34 25.11
C GLU A 588 -20.78 -19.13 23.66
N TYR A 589 -19.97 -20.06 23.14
CA TYR A 589 -19.32 -19.91 21.82
C TYR A 589 -20.31 -19.58 20.70
N ASN A 590 -21.41 -20.32 20.59
CA ASN A 590 -22.42 -20.11 19.54
C ASN A 590 -23.16 -18.78 19.71
N SER A 591 -23.43 -18.35 20.94
CA SER A 591 -24.06 -17.07 21.23
C SER A 591 -23.16 -15.89 20.78
N TYR A 592 -21.85 -15.97 21.06
CA TYR A 592 -20.90 -14.98 20.58
C TYR A 592 -20.76 -14.99 19.05
N LEU A 593 -20.72 -16.18 18.43
CA LEU A 593 -20.68 -16.31 16.97
C LEU A 593 -21.88 -15.61 16.33
N GLU A 594 -23.10 -15.88 16.80
CA GLU A 594 -24.34 -15.26 16.31
C GLU A 594 -24.32 -13.74 16.52
N SER A 595 -23.98 -13.28 17.71
CA SER A 595 -23.91 -11.85 18.04
C SER A 595 -22.93 -11.07 17.14
N PHE A 596 -21.79 -11.65 16.78
CA PHE A 596 -20.85 -11.02 15.86
C PHE A 596 -21.37 -11.04 14.41
N LEU A 597 -22.09 -12.08 14.01
CA LEU A 597 -22.65 -12.21 12.66
C LEU A 597 -23.85 -11.28 12.41
N GLU A 598 -24.57 -10.86 13.46
CA GLU A 598 -25.61 -9.83 13.36
C GLU A 598 -25.06 -8.44 12.99
N ASN A 599 -23.77 -8.23 13.17
CA ASN A 599 -23.11 -6.97 12.83
C ASN A 599 -22.57 -7.02 11.41
N ASP A 600 -22.98 -6.07 10.55
CA ASP A 600 -22.53 -5.95 9.17
C ASP A 600 -20.99 -5.83 9.06
N GLY A 601 -20.41 -6.62 8.16
CA GLY A 601 -19.03 -6.44 7.69
C GLY A 601 -18.02 -7.49 8.13
N ILE A 602 -18.41 -8.57 8.85
CA ILE A 602 -17.52 -9.70 9.16
C ILE A 602 -18.16 -11.02 8.76
N GLY A 603 -17.45 -11.82 7.95
CA GLY A 603 -17.93 -13.17 7.56
C GLY A 603 -17.65 -14.22 8.64
N GLU A 604 -18.46 -15.29 8.64
CA GLU A 604 -18.42 -16.40 9.60
C GLU A 604 -17.01 -17.01 9.79
N VAL A 605 -16.25 -17.21 8.70
CA VAL A 605 -14.89 -17.76 8.73
C VAL A 605 -13.95 -16.90 9.57
N VAL A 606 -14.11 -15.58 9.50
CA VAL A 606 -13.27 -14.62 10.24
C VAL A 606 -13.61 -14.66 11.73
N ILE A 607 -14.90 -14.64 12.06
CA ILE A 607 -15.35 -14.71 13.46
C ILE A 607 -14.96 -16.05 14.08
N LYS A 608 -15.17 -17.15 13.39
CA LYS A 608 -14.68 -18.46 13.85
C LYS A 608 -13.19 -18.45 14.12
N SER A 609 -12.38 -17.89 13.22
CA SER A 609 -10.92 -17.79 13.44
C SER A 609 -10.58 -16.97 14.68
N PHE A 610 -11.37 -15.94 15.02
CA PHE A 610 -11.18 -15.14 16.22
C PHE A 610 -11.54 -15.92 17.48
N LEU A 611 -12.71 -16.52 17.51
CA LEU A 611 -13.20 -17.28 18.66
C LEU A 611 -12.36 -18.54 18.89
N ASP A 612 -12.01 -19.28 17.83
CA ASP A 612 -11.15 -20.45 17.91
C ASP A 612 -9.76 -20.11 18.46
N PHE A 613 -9.18 -18.95 18.05
CA PHE A 613 -7.91 -18.48 18.62
C PHE A 613 -8.03 -18.24 20.13
N LEU A 614 -9.10 -17.62 20.58
CA LEU A 614 -9.33 -17.31 21.99
C LEU A 614 -9.75 -18.52 22.82
N SER A 615 -10.34 -19.58 22.21
CA SER A 615 -10.71 -20.81 22.89
C SER A 615 -9.51 -21.69 23.28
N ILE A 616 -8.34 -21.40 22.70
CA ILE A 616 -7.10 -22.09 23.05
C ILE A 616 -6.54 -21.51 24.36
N ASP A 617 -6.50 -22.29 25.44
CA ASP A 617 -6.08 -21.85 26.77
C ASP A 617 -4.75 -21.08 26.76
N HIS A 618 -3.80 -21.52 25.97
CA HIS A 618 -2.51 -20.87 25.84
C HIS A 618 -2.61 -19.45 25.25
N ASN A 619 -3.44 -19.25 24.19
CA ASN A 619 -3.66 -17.95 23.58
C ASN A 619 -4.44 -17.03 24.53
N ALA A 620 -5.48 -17.55 25.18
CA ALA A 620 -6.23 -16.85 26.21
C ALA A 620 -5.32 -16.34 27.34
N ALA A 621 -4.41 -17.18 27.81
CA ALA A 621 -3.41 -16.80 28.82
C ALA A 621 -2.48 -15.68 28.33
N VAL A 622 -2.00 -15.74 27.08
CA VAL A 622 -1.17 -14.67 26.50
C VAL A 622 -1.95 -13.34 26.45
N VAL A 623 -3.21 -13.35 26.03
CA VAL A 623 -4.06 -12.15 25.97
C VAL A 623 -4.26 -11.55 27.36
N LYS A 624 -4.55 -12.39 28.38
CA LYS A 624 -4.71 -11.95 29.76
C LYS A 624 -3.41 -11.38 30.34
N ASN A 625 -2.27 -12.07 30.14
CA ASN A 625 -0.97 -11.60 30.59
C ASN A 625 -0.53 -10.29 29.91
N LEU A 626 -0.90 -10.08 28.66
CA LEU A 626 -0.66 -8.81 27.96
C LEU A 626 -1.56 -7.69 28.53
N ASN A 627 -2.80 -7.97 28.89
CA ASN A 627 -3.69 -7.01 29.53
C ASN A 627 -3.14 -6.51 30.87
N ASP A 628 -2.45 -7.38 31.64
CA ASP A 628 -1.83 -7.00 32.90
C ASP A 628 -0.59 -6.09 32.74
N GLN A 629 -0.04 -6.00 31.52
CA GLN A 629 1.21 -5.28 31.24
C GLN A 629 1.02 -4.06 30.34
N LEU A 630 -0.15 -3.92 29.73
CA LEU A 630 -0.48 -2.88 28.74
C LEU A 630 -1.66 -2.03 29.22
N ASP A 631 -1.64 -0.77 28.85
CA ASP A 631 -2.77 0.16 28.94
C ASP A 631 -3.52 0.15 27.59
N ILE A 632 -4.57 -0.69 27.50
CA ILE A 632 -5.30 -0.90 26.25
C ILE A 632 -6.51 0.05 26.25
N LEU A 633 -6.42 1.08 25.39
CA LEU A 633 -7.44 2.11 25.25
C LEU A 633 -8.70 1.56 24.57
N ASP A 634 -9.85 1.94 25.08
CA ASP A 634 -11.15 1.59 24.51
C ASP A 634 -11.31 2.15 23.08
N PHE A 635 -12.16 1.49 22.30
CA PHE A 635 -12.42 1.91 20.93
C PHE A 635 -13.30 3.16 20.89
N VAL A 636 -12.76 4.27 20.38
CA VAL A 636 -13.46 5.54 20.21
C VAL A 636 -13.84 5.75 18.74
N ILE A 637 -15.10 6.06 18.47
CA ILE A 637 -15.58 6.41 17.13
C ILE A 637 -15.28 7.90 16.89
N GLU A 638 -14.37 8.21 15.96
CA GLU A 638 -14.11 9.60 15.55
C GLU A 638 -15.38 10.23 14.95
N GLN A 639 -15.77 11.41 15.45
CA GLN A 639 -16.90 12.20 14.93
C GLN A 639 -16.50 12.90 13.63
N LYS A 640 -17.41 12.88 12.64
CA LYS A 640 -17.24 13.50 11.31
C LYS A 640 -17.30 15.03 11.38
N LEU A 641 -16.55 15.66 10.45
CA LEU A 641 -16.49 17.11 10.20
C LEU A 641 -17.90 17.79 10.13
N ASP A 642 -18.04 18.91 10.87
CA ASP A 642 -19.22 19.77 10.86
C ASP A 642 -19.31 20.58 9.55
N SER A 643 -20.10 20.11 8.59
CA SER A 643 -20.55 20.93 7.46
C SER A 643 -22.08 21.07 7.51
N LYS A 644 -22.61 22.17 6.98
CA LYS A 644 -24.06 22.47 6.93
C LYS A 644 -24.88 21.36 6.23
N ILE A 645 -24.24 20.51 5.44
CA ILE A 645 -24.85 19.42 4.67
C ILE A 645 -24.42 18.02 5.13
N SER A 646 -23.59 17.93 6.17
CA SER A 646 -23.12 16.64 6.68
C SER A 646 -24.29 15.77 7.16
N GLY A 647 -24.35 14.53 6.67
CA GLY A 647 -25.41 13.57 6.99
C GLY A 647 -26.69 13.72 6.18
N LEU A 648 -26.91 14.82 5.45
CA LEU A 648 -28.09 15.01 4.61
C LEU A 648 -28.08 14.06 3.39
N SER A 649 -29.24 13.53 3.06
CA SER A 649 -29.47 12.74 1.85
C SER A 649 -29.90 13.66 0.70
N ILE A 650 -29.02 13.89 -0.28
CA ILE A 650 -29.18 14.88 -1.34
C ILE A 650 -29.38 14.20 -2.70
N VAL A 651 -30.31 14.71 -3.50
CA VAL A 651 -30.49 14.32 -4.90
C VAL A 651 -30.21 15.50 -5.80
N PHE A 652 -29.51 15.30 -6.92
CA PHE A 652 -29.23 16.28 -7.95
C PHE A 652 -30.03 15.98 -9.24
N THR A 653 -30.65 16.99 -9.84
CA THR A 653 -31.41 16.84 -11.08
C THR A 653 -31.27 18.10 -11.97
N GLY A 654 -31.56 17.97 -13.26
CA GLY A 654 -31.47 19.08 -14.22
C GLY A 654 -30.02 19.32 -14.71
N LYS A 655 -29.84 20.39 -15.47
CA LYS A 655 -28.55 20.88 -15.98
C LYS A 655 -28.08 22.04 -15.11
N PHE A 656 -26.83 22.01 -14.69
CA PHE A 656 -26.18 23.08 -13.95
C PHE A 656 -25.26 23.86 -14.88
N ASP A 657 -25.19 25.17 -14.70
CA ASP A 657 -24.42 26.08 -15.56
C ASP A 657 -22.97 26.18 -15.12
N SER A 658 -22.72 26.24 -13.80
CA SER A 658 -21.37 26.45 -13.23
C SER A 658 -20.56 25.17 -13.11
N MET A 659 -21.23 24.00 -13.00
CA MET A 659 -20.57 22.71 -12.81
C MET A 659 -21.38 21.55 -13.38
N SER A 660 -20.75 20.40 -13.64
CA SER A 660 -21.49 19.18 -13.99
C SER A 660 -22.20 18.56 -12.76
N ARG A 661 -23.25 17.77 -13.00
CA ARG A 661 -23.90 17.00 -11.92
C ARG A 661 -22.92 16.06 -11.19
N ALA A 662 -21.90 15.58 -11.89
CA ALA A 662 -20.86 14.73 -11.30
C ALA A 662 -20.00 15.54 -10.32
N GLU A 663 -19.63 16.77 -10.69
CA GLU A 663 -18.90 17.70 -9.81
C GLU A 663 -19.73 18.09 -8.58
N ALA A 664 -21.03 18.39 -8.76
CA ALA A 664 -21.92 18.73 -7.64
C ALA A 664 -22.07 17.59 -6.63
N LYS A 665 -22.24 16.35 -7.13
CA LYS A 665 -22.30 15.14 -6.30
C LYS A 665 -21.02 14.93 -5.49
N ASP A 666 -19.89 15.03 -6.14
CA ASP A 666 -18.56 14.87 -5.52
C ASP A 666 -18.32 15.87 -4.39
N LYS A 667 -18.67 17.15 -4.62
CA LYS A 667 -18.57 18.19 -3.60
C LYS A 667 -19.48 17.90 -2.40
N ALA A 668 -20.72 17.44 -2.63
CA ALA A 668 -21.64 17.04 -1.57
C ALA A 668 -21.09 15.89 -0.73
N GLU A 669 -20.57 14.84 -1.38
CA GLU A 669 -20.01 13.66 -0.70
C GLU A 669 -18.78 14.00 0.14
N ARG A 670 -17.90 14.89 -0.37
CA ARG A 670 -16.73 15.39 0.39
C ARG A 670 -17.12 16.14 1.64
N MET A 671 -18.23 16.86 1.60
CA MET A 671 -18.77 17.59 2.74
C MET A 671 -19.63 16.71 3.69
N GLY A 672 -19.62 15.39 3.48
CA GLY A 672 -20.28 14.43 4.36
C GLY A 672 -21.75 14.17 4.08
N ALA A 673 -22.31 14.67 2.95
CA ALA A 673 -23.67 14.36 2.54
C ALA A 673 -23.77 12.97 1.91
N LYS A 674 -24.96 12.37 1.93
CA LYS A 674 -25.28 11.12 1.22
C LYS A 674 -25.94 11.48 -0.11
N VAL A 675 -25.30 11.17 -1.24
CA VAL A 675 -25.90 11.43 -2.55
C VAL A 675 -26.73 10.25 -3.00
N LEU A 676 -28.01 10.48 -3.27
CA LEU A 676 -28.97 9.47 -3.72
C LEU A 676 -29.22 9.60 -5.22
N SER A 677 -29.49 8.47 -5.88
CA SER A 677 -29.81 8.44 -7.33
C SER A 677 -31.27 8.76 -7.62
N SER A 678 -32.17 8.56 -6.66
CA SER A 678 -33.63 8.73 -6.82
C SER A 678 -34.24 9.41 -5.60
N ILE A 679 -35.38 10.07 -5.83
CA ILE A 679 -36.19 10.72 -4.78
C ILE A 679 -37.01 9.69 -4.02
N SER A 680 -36.97 9.75 -2.69
CA SER A 680 -37.76 8.96 -1.76
C SER A 680 -38.00 9.75 -0.47
N ASN A 681 -38.83 9.21 0.45
CA ASN A 681 -39.06 9.80 1.78
C ASN A 681 -37.81 9.94 2.65
N LYS A 682 -36.68 9.33 2.22
CA LYS A 682 -35.35 9.45 2.88
C LYS A 682 -34.50 10.58 2.30
N THR A 683 -35.03 11.35 1.35
CA THR A 683 -34.32 12.48 0.71
C THR A 683 -34.59 13.74 1.49
N ASP A 684 -33.55 14.40 1.99
CA ASP A 684 -33.64 15.65 2.76
C ASP A 684 -33.62 16.87 1.86
N LEU A 685 -32.91 16.81 0.74
CA LEU A 685 -32.69 17.96 -0.13
C LEU A 685 -32.64 17.54 -1.60
N LEU A 686 -33.36 18.29 -2.45
CA LEU A 686 -33.21 18.24 -3.90
C LEU A 686 -32.50 19.50 -4.40
N VAL A 687 -31.40 19.36 -5.12
CA VAL A 687 -30.75 20.45 -5.87
C VAL A 687 -31.19 20.34 -7.32
N ALA A 688 -31.89 21.35 -7.78
CA ALA A 688 -32.54 21.38 -9.11
C ALA A 688 -31.91 22.46 -10.01
N GLY A 689 -31.25 22.03 -11.08
CA GLY A 689 -30.80 22.90 -12.17
C GLY A 689 -31.86 23.08 -13.23
N GLU A 690 -31.49 23.67 -14.36
CA GLU A 690 -32.39 23.86 -15.51
C GLU A 690 -32.88 22.52 -16.08
N GLU A 691 -34.04 22.51 -16.75
CA GLU A 691 -34.66 21.32 -17.34
C GLU A 691 -34.87 20.15 -16.34
N SER A 692 -35.16 20.47 -15.10
CA SER A 692 -35.44 19.45 -14.05
C SER A 692 -36.79 18.78 -14.32
N GLY A 693 -36.77 17.49 -14.71
CA GLY A 693 -37.94 16.69 -15.08
C GLY A 693 -38.65 16.00 -13.89
N SER A 694 -39.04 14.75 -14.06
CA SER A 694 -39.87 13.94 -13.14
C SER A 694 -39.39 13.92 -11.68
N LYS A 695 -38.11 14.10 -11.40
CA LYS A 695 -37.58 14.17 -10.03
C LYS A 695 -38.03 15.44 -9.30
N LEU A 696 -38.15 16.58 -9.99
CA LEU A 696 -38.64 17.83 -9.41
C LEU A 696 -40.09 17.69 -8.99
N THR A 697 -40.94 17.10 -9.85
CA THR A 697 -42.35 16.85 -9.55
C THR A 697 -42.48 15.92 -8.32
N LYS A 698 -41.76 14.81 -8.32
CA LYS A 698 -41.79 13.86 -7.22
C LYS A 698 -41.30 14.45 -5.87
N ALA A 699 -40.33 15.39 -5.92
CA ALA A 699 -39.85 16.05 -4.71
C ALA A 699 -40.91 17.02 -4.14
N LYS A 700 -41.68 17.72 -5.01
CA LYS A 700 -42.80 18.56 -4.62
C LYS A 700 -43.92 17.71 -3.99
N ASP A 701 -44.25 16.55 -4.58
CA ASP A 701 -45.27 15.64 -4.06
C ASP A 701 -44.93 15.11 -2.68
N LEU A 702 -43.64 14.90 -2.40
CA LEU A 702 -43.13 14.42 -1.12
C LEU A 702 -42.73 15.53 -0.13
N ASN A 703 -43.01 16.81 -0.45
CA ASN A 703 -42.65 17.98 0.36
C ASN A 703 -41.15 18.04 0.74
N ILE A 704 -40.28 17.57 -0.15
CA ILE A 704 -38.85 17.65 0.03
C ILE A 704 -38.33 19.06 -0.24
N LYS A 705 -37.40 19.54 0.59
CA LYS A 705 -36.76 20.85 0.38
C LYS A 705 -36.06 20.92 -0.98
N ILE A 706 -36.41 21.92 -1.80
CA ILE A 706 -35.82 22.11 -3.13
C ILE A 706 -35.03 23.42 -3.10
N ILE A 707 -33.79 23.37 -3.62
CA ILE A 707 -32.94 24.56 -3.83
C ILE A 707 -32.45 24.59 -5.27
N ASP A 708 -32.11 25.77 -5.75
CA ASP A 708 -31.48 25.97 -7.06
C ASP A 708 -29.94 25.86 -7.00
N GLU A 709 -29.29 26.08 -8.15
CA GLU A 709 -27.84 26.02 -8.25
C GLU A 709 -27.11 27.11 -7.43
N ASN A 710 -27.69 28.33 -7.37
CA ASN A 710 -27.10 29.42 -6.60
C ASN A 710 -27.17 29.18 -5.10
N ASP A 711 -28.30 28.68 -4.61
CA ASP A 711 -28.45 28.26 -3.22
C ASP A 711 -27.49 27.10 -2.87
N TRP A 712 -27.29 26.17 -3.82
CA TRP A 712 -26.31 25.12 -3.68
C TRP A 712 -24.88 25.65 -3.56
N LEU A 713 -24.48 26.60 -4.42
CA LEU A 713 -23.19 27.26 -4.35
C LEU A 713 -22.96 27.97 -3.02
N ASN A 714 -24.01 28.61 -2.48
CA ASN A 714 -23.98 29.27 -1.18
C ASN A 714 -23.81 28.25 0.00
N LEU A 715 -24.30 27.04 -0.16
CA LEU A 715 -24.11 25.97 0.85
C LEU A 715 -22.71 25.37 0.83
N LEU A 716 -22.01 25.49 -0.28
CA LEU A 716 -20.62 25.00 -0.44
C LEU A 716 -19.57 25.96 0.16
N ASN A 717 -19.93 27.25 0.29
CA ASN A 717 -19.13 28.31 0.92
C ASN A 717 -19.52 28.45 2.41
#